data_d446753a411bac5c01e01c3c234d15d5
#
_entry.id   d446753a411bac5c01e01c3c234d15d5
#
_cell.length_a   1.000
_cell.length_b   1.000
_cell.length_c   1.000
_cell.angle_alpha   90.00
_cell.angle_beta   90.00
_cell.angle_gamma   90.00
#
_symmetry.space_group_name_H-M   'P 1'
#
loop_
_entity.id
_entity.type
_entity.pdbx_description
1 polymer ?
#
loop_
_entity_poly.entity_id
_entity_poly.type
_entity_poly.pdbx_seq_one_letter_code
_entity_poly.pdbx_strand_id
1 'polypeptide(L)'
;MLVRPNSPLTLALTLTLTTACAVDQFQTDDDFGEPPNSETFDPDDGGDWSGSSSTTEEGDAGDGDGDEGPAECDDANKRCEHEFSLPDMSYASVELIGDFAADGWTNGETMSLDGETWRVVTGVPWDTPVEYKFRINGGEGYIPDPNNPNSVDDGFGGLNSVLDATTCEDWDCDPGNIGDFDWRDAVIYFVFVDRFYNGDMSNDGPIGVEAPADWQGGDWAGVMAKIDEGYFDDLGVNCLWLSVPLDNTQASGAGIDGHQYSAYHGYWPQNFDQTEEHFGTLEELQALVELAHAHDIKVLFDYAMNHAHSSAPVYAQNPDWFWPNDNGQGGNCVCGEGCAWDGADGRRCWFTPYLPDFNFTNAAARDFSVGNAMQWIADTGVDGFRLDAVKHIEDQWLLDLRARVSAEVEPLTGEHFYMVGETFTGDQDLINYYVNSSMLDGQFDFPLRMELANKLIMRNGAMSDLAAFMDGNDDYYGAGIMSTFIGNHDIPRIIHLAEDQPVWASEWTDGKDLAWDNISLPDNVAPFERVALGFTLILTTPGAPLIYYGDEVGMAGAGDPDNRRFMQWAGYSAGQDLLLDHVMTLNAIRAEQPALRRGDRTTLSADADTFVYEMSLGSDSVYVAINRADATRTAGGLPGGSYQDLLTGDILAGPSVELGARTSVVLRPE
;
A
#
# COMPACT_ATOMS: atom_id res chain seq x y z
N MET A 1 26.80 16.31 -71.35
CA MET A 1 25.98 15.92 -72.50
C MET A 1 24.75 15.24 -71.89
N LEU A 2 23.64 15.96 -71.79
CA LEU A 2 22.46 15.92 -72.65
C LEU A 2 21.88 14.50 -72.73
N VAL A 3 20.64 14.15 -72.32
CA VAL A 3 19.31 14.75 -72.53
C VAL A 3 18.29 14.01 -71.65
N ARG A 4 17.36 14.73 -71.07
CA ARG A 4 15.96 14.28 -70.75
C ARG A 4 15.19 14.31 -72.12
N PRO A 5 13.93 13.75 -72.24
CA PRO A 5 12.79 13.73 -71.37
C PRO A 5 11.78 12.54 -71.55
N ASN A 6 10.76 12.49 -70.71
CA ASN A 6 9.31 12.42 -70.93
C ASN A 6 8.53 11.30 -70.19
N SER A 7 7.68 11.74 -69.31
CA SER A 7 6.38 11.09 -68.92
C SER A 7 5.40 11.24 -70.13
N PRO A 8 4.16 10.64 -70.12
CA PRO A 8 3.29 10.19 -69.05
C PRO A 8 2.50 8.90 -69.39
N LEU A 9 1.79 8.31 -68.42
CA LEU A 9 0.33 8.02 -68.56
C LEU A 9 -0.25 7.44 -67.20
N THR A 10 -1.29 8.09 -66.82
CA THR A 10 -2.27 7.83 -65.81
C THR A 10 -3.01 6.50 -66.04
N LEU A 11 -3.21 5.70 -64.97
CA LEU A 11 -4.41 4.91 -64.85
C LEU A 11 -4.80 4.81 -63.35
N ALA A 12 -5.89 5.45 -63.02
CA ALA A 12 -6.58 5.34 -61.76
C ALA A 12 -7.20 3.95 -61.61
N LEU A 13 -6.99 3.31 -60.49
CA LEU A 13 -7.90 2.27 -60.02
C LEU A 13 -8.20 2.52 -58.54
N THR A 14 -9.37 3.06 -58.32
CA THR A 14 -10.02 3.17 -57.03
C THR A 14 -10.30 1.76 -56.49
N LEU A 15 -9.72 1.44 -55.36
CA LEU A 15 -10.26 0.37 -54.49
C LEU A 15 -10.37 0.93 -53.09
N THR A 16 -11.58 1.27 -52.74
CA THR A 16 -12.03 1.53 -51.37
C THR A 16 -11.94 0.22 -50.56
N LEU A 17 -11.07 0.19 -49.57
CA LEU A 17 -11.25 -0.68 -48.41
C LEU A 17 -11.14 0.19 -47.16
N THR A 18 -12.29 0.47 -46.64
CA THR A 18 -12.49 0.94 -45.26
C THR A 18 -12.24 -0.22 -44.32
N THR A 19 -11.22 -0.13 -43.51
CA THR A 19 -11.19 -0.68 -42.17
C THR A 19 -10.37 0.28 -41.35
N ALA A 20 -11.07 1.17 -40.68
CA ALA A 20 -10.56 1.94 -39.59
C ALA A 20 -10.41 0.96 -38.40
N CYS A 21 -9.19 0.71 -37.98
CA CYS A 21 -8.97 0.32 -36.58
C CYS A 21 -9.09 1.60 -35.77
N ALA A 22 -10.18 1.71 -35.05
CA ALA A 22 -10.35 2.72 -34.04
C ALA A 22 -9.43 2.32 -32.89
N VAL A 23 -8.50 3.20 -32.57
CA VAL A 23 -7.86 3.27 -31.28
C VAL A 23 -8.90 3.82 -30.36
N ASP A 24 -9.52 2.98 -29.54
CA ASP A 24 -10.41 3.44 -28.48
C ASP A 24 -9.56 4.06 -27.38
N GLN A 25 -9.64 5.36 -27.34
CA GLN A 25 -9.36 6.19 -26.18
C GLN A 25 -10.20 5.69 -25.00
N PHE A 26 -9.60 5.64 -23.82
CA PHE A 26 -10.36 5.63 -22.58
C PHE A 26 -11.23 6.89 -22.57
N GLN A 27 -12.46 6.77 -23.02
CA GLN A 27 -13.51 7.75 -22.79
C GLN A 27 -14.11 7.44 -21.44
N THR A 28 -14.06 8.43 -20.57
CA THR A 28 -14.95 8.53 -19.43
C THR A 28 -16.37 8.68 -19.95
N ASP A 29 -17.07 7.59 -20.10
CA ASP A 29 -18.51 7.61 -20.25
C ASP A 29 -19.12 7.60 -18.85
N ASP A 30 -19.57 8.81 -18.43
CA ASP A 30 -20.57 8.99 -17.38
C ASP A 30 -21.90 8.37 -17.83
N ASP A 31 -22.00 7.07 -17.72
CA ASP A 31 -23.28 6.37 -17.87
C ASP A 31 -23.32 5.17 -16.91
N PHE A 32 -23.45 5.50 -15.62
CA PHE A 32 -23.80 4.51 -14.61
C PHE A 32 -25.25 4.11 -14.82
N GLY A 33 -25.47 3.01 -15.51
CA GLY A 33 -26.73 2.29 -15.50
C GLY A 33 -27.07 1.88 -14.08
N GLU A 34 -28.27 2.25 -13.63
CA GLU A 34 -28.83 1.89 -12.33
C GLU A 34 -28.68 0.37 -12.05
N PRO A 35 -28.29 0.00 -10.82
CA PRO A 35 -28.24 -1.41 -10.42
C PRO A 35 -29.66 -2.01 -10.42
N PRO A 36 -29.82 -3.30 -10.71
CA PRO A 36 -31.13 -3.94 -10.70
C PRO A 36 -31.72 -3.92 -9.29
N ASN A 37 -32.97 -3.52 -9.22
CA ASN A 37 -33.86 -3.43 -8.07
C ASN A 37 -33.52 -4.37 -6.91
N SER A 38 -33.14 -3.81 -5.77
CA SER A 38 -33.28 -4.44 -4.48
C SER A 38 -34.77 -4.48 -4.10
N GLU A 39 -35.26 -5.63 -3.77
CA GLU A 39 -36.60 -5.80 -3.20
C GLU A 39 -36.71 -5.01 -1.90
N THR A 40 -37.66 -4.11 -1.87
CA THR A 40 -38.04 -3.30 -0.72
C THR A 40 -38.54 -4.17 0.42
N PHE A 41 -37.85 -4.22 1.53
CA PHE A 41 -38.43 -4.59 2.82
C PHE A 41 -39.14 -3.38 3.40
N ASP A 42 -40.41 -3.55 3.66
CA ASP A 42 -41.34 -2.61 4.29
C ASP A 42 -41.11 -2.59 5.81
N PRO A 43 -40.82 -1.44 6.45
CA PRO A 43 -40.70 -1.36 7.90
C PRO A 43 -41.98 -0.79 8.52
N ASP A 44 -43.00 -1.59 8.67
CA ASP A 44 -44.14 -1.28 9.54
C ASP A 44 -44.53 -2.54 10.31
N ASP A 45 -43.94 -2.74 11.50
CA ASP A 45 -44.63 -3.38 12.61
C ASP A 45 -44.11 -2.75 13.93
N GLY A 46 -44.96 -1.88 14.46
CA GLY A 46 -44.75 -1.14 15.69
C GLY A 46 -44.91 -2.03 16.91
N GLY A 47 -43.96 -1.97 17.79
CA GLY A 47 -43.98 -2.50 19.14
C GLY A 47 -43.48 -1.48 20.15
N ASP A 48 -44.41 -0.73 20.66
CA ASP A 48 -44.31 0.25 21.72
C ASP A 48 -43.91 -0.40 23.08
N TRP A 49 -42.81 0.03 23.69
CA TRP A 49 -42.58 -0.12 25.14
C TRP A 49 -42.03 1.17 25.73
N SER A 50 -42.95 1.88 26.34
CA SER A 50 -42.76 3.07 27.15
C SER A 50 -42.29 2.76 28.58
N GLY A 51 -41.46 3.66 29.08
CA GLY A 51 -41.34 4.00 30.50
C GLY A 51 -40.03 3.52 31.15
N SER A 52 -39.33 4.32 31.84
CA SER A 52 -39.70 5.30 32.86
C SER A 52 -38.49 6.17 33.22
N SER A 53 -38.73 7.46 33.33
CA SER A 53 -37.85 8.48 33.87
C SER A 53 -37.60 8.30 35.40
N SER A 54 -36.41 8.67 35.85
CA SER A 54 -36.13 9.43 37.10
C SER A 54 -34.62 9.47 37.29
N THR A 55 -33.96 10.43 37.70
CA THR A 55 -34.07 11.74 38.33
C THR A 55 -32.65 12.30 38.40
N THR A 56 -32.53 13.58 38.15
CA THR A 56 -31.35 14.41 38.38
C THR A 56 -30.80 14.31 39.78
N GLU A 57 -29.49 14.20 39.97
CA GLU A 57 -28.77 14.86 41.05
C GLU A 57 -27.57 15.61 40.48
N GLU A 58 -27.58 16.92 40.73
CA GLU A 58 -26.44 17.82 40.55
C GLU A 58 -25.41 17.51 41.64
N GLY A 59 -24.16 17.40 41.29
CA GLY A 59 -23.08 17.22 42.23
C GLY A 59 -21.70 17.50 41.62
N ASP A 60 -21.27 18.70 41.86
CA ASP A 60 -19.90 19.16 42.07
C ASP A 60 -18.90 19.15 40.90
N ALA A 61 -18.54 20.38 40.51
CA ALA A 61 -17.40 20.67 39.67
C ALA A 61 -16.12 20.33 40.44
N GLY A 62 -15.46 19.27 40.02
CA GLY A 62 -14.08 19.01 40.33
C GLY A 62 -13.26 19.36 39.08
N ASP A 63 -12.35 20.32 39.21
CA ASP A 63 -11.27 20.58 38.26
C ASP A 63 -10.44 19.27 38.19
N GLY A 64 -10.68 18.49 37.12
CA GLY A 64 -9.84 17.39 36.73
C GLY A 64 -9.14 17.81 35.45
N ASP A 65 -7.83 18.05 35.55
CA ASP A 65 -6.95 18.06 34.41
C ASP A 65 -7.13 16.70 33.71
N GLY A 66 -7.92 16.68 32.64
CA GLY A 66 -8.12 15.51 31.79
C GLY A 66 -6.91 15.38 30.89
N ASP A 67 -5.94 14.62 31.35
CA ASP A 67 -4.93 13.99 30.53
C ASP A 67 -5.61 12.78 29.87
N GLU A 68 -6.42 13.01 28.82
CA GLU A 68 -6.88 11.94 27.95
C GLU A 68 -5.72 11.63 26.99
N GLY A 69 -4.90 10.65 27.34
CA GLY A 69 -3.90 10.07 26.46
C GLY A 69 -4.54 9.56 25.16
N PRO A 70 -3.77 9.27 24.11
CA PRO A 70 -4.29 8.75 22.85
C PRO A 70 -5.17 7.52 23.10
N ALA A 71 -6.18 7.31 22.24
CA ALA A 71 -7.19 6.26 22.40
C ALA A 71 -6.60 4.83 22.63
N GLU A 72 -5.37 4.60 22.16
CA GLU A 72 -4.61 3.36 22.42
C GLU A 72 -4.13 3.23 23.87
N CYS A 73 -4.04 4.32 24.59
CA CYS A 73 -3.66 4.39 26.00
C CYS A 73 -4.86 4.50 26.96
N ASP A 74 -6.09 4.37 26.47
CA ASP A 74 -7.27 4.27 27.33
C ASP A 74 -7.18 3.00 28.18
N ASP A 75 -7.47 3.13 29.48
CA ASP A 75 -7.55 1.99 30.42
C ASP A 75 -8.47 0.87 29.90
N ALA A 76 -9.46 1.20 29.07
CA ALA A 76 -10.34 0.24 28.41
C ALA A 76 -9.58 -0.69 27.41
N ASN A 77 -8.46 -0.24 26.87
CA ASN A 77 -7.64 -1.00 25.92
C ASN A 77 -6.46 -1.72 26.58
N LYS A 78 -6.20 -1.46 27.87
CA LYS A 78 -5.14 -2.15 28.61
C LYS A 78 -5.41 -3.65 28.71
N ARG A 79 -4.40 -4.45 28.43
CA ARG A 79 -4.44 -5.91 28.53
C ARG A 79 -3.27 -6.40 29.35
N CYS A 80 -3.52 -7.46 30.13
CA CYS A 80 -2.47 -8.19 30.85
C CYS A 80 -2.37 -9.61 30.33
N GLU A 81 -1.19 -10.09 30.01
CA GLU A 81 -1.00 -11.49 29.65
C GLU A 81 -1.40 -12.41 30.82
N HIS A 82 -2.21 -13.41 30.52
CA HIS A 82 -2.64 -14.42 31.49
C HIS A 82 -2.59 -15.82 30.87
N GLU A 83 -1.95 -16.76 31.58
CA GLU A 83 -1.93 -18.17 31.18
C GLU A 83 -3.17 -18.90 31.70
N PHE A 84 -3.98 -19.42 30.78
CA PHE A 84 -5.07 -20.35 31.10
C PHE A 84 -4.61 -21.78 30.89
N SER A 85 -5.03 -22.68 31.81
CA SER A 85 -4.63 -24.07 31.72
C SER A 85 -5.77 -25.03 32.06
N LEU A 86 -5.82 -26.17 31.35
CA LEU A 86 -6.79 -27.25 31.58
C LEU A 86 -6.07 -28.60 31.60
N PRO A 87 -6.20 -29.43 32.64
CA PRO A 87 -5.68 -30.77 32.65
C PRO A 87 -6.25 -31.62 31.51
N ASP A 88 -5.39 -32.36 30.80
CA ASP A 88 -5.85 -33.23 29.74
C ASP A 88 -6.61 -34.45 30.25
N MET A 89 -7.82 -34.62 29.74
CA MET A 89 -8.66 -35.80 29.95
C MET A 89 -8.87 -36.58 28.66
N SER A 90 -7.87 -36.55 27.77
CA SER A 90 -7.91 -37.14 26.42
C SER A 90 -8.85 -36.38 25.47
N TYR A 91 -8.84 -35.06 25.55
CA TYR A 91 -9.57 -34.20 24.60
C TYR A 91 -8.88 -34.20 23.25
N ALA A 92 -9.66 -34.15 22.15
CA ALA A 92 -9.13 -34.03 20.80
C ALA A 92 -8.71 -32.59 20.45
N SER A 93 -9.39 -31.59 21.06
CA SER A 93 -9.08 -30.16 20.97
C SER A 93 -9.66 -29.44 22.17
N VAL A 94 -9.04 -28.34 22.54
CA VAL A 94 -9.54 -27.41 23.57
C VAL A 94 -9.39 -25.98 23.07
N GLU A 95 -10.41 -25.17 23.29
CA GLU A 95 -10.42 -23.74 23.02
C GLU A 95 -10.87 -23.01 24.30
N LEU A 96 -10.20 -21.92 24.61
CA LEU A 96 -10.63 -20.97 25.63
C LEU A 96 -11.68 -20.05 25.00
N ILE A 97 -12.84 -19.92 25.65
CA ILE A 97 -13.89 -18.98 25.25
C ILE A 97 -14.28 -18.11 26.45
N GLY A 98 -14.59 -16.83 26.21
CA GLY A 98 -14.89 -15.90 27.30
C GLY A 98 -15.09 -14.47 26.82
N ASP A 99 -15.27 -13.55 27.76
CA ASP A 99 -15.42 -12.11 27.49
C ASP A 99 -14.08 -11.34 27.50
N PHE A 100 -12.96 -12.04 27.46
CA PHE A 100 -11.63 -11.45 27.32
C PHE A 100 -11.43 -10.75 25.95
N ALA A 101 -12.27 -11.05 24.95
CA ALA A 101 -12.34 -10.38 23.67
C ALA A 101 -13.80 -10.17 23.26
N ALA A 102 -14.07 -9.16 22.41
CA ALA A 102 -15.43 -8.79 22.00
C ALA A 102 -16.21 -9.94 21.36
N ASP A 103 -15.54 -10.85 20.69
CA ASP A 103 -16.10 -12.05 20.04
C ASP A 103 -15.64 -13.37 20.69
N GLY A 104 -14.92 -13.33 21.79
CA GLY A 104 -14.30 -14.48 22.47
C GLY A 104 -15.26 -15.60 22.91
N TRP A 105 -16.56 -15.32 23.04
CA TRP A 105 -17.57 -16.35 23.23
C TRP A 105 -17.90 -17.16 21.97
N THR A 106 -17.67 -16.58 20.80
CA THR A 106 -17.93 -17.20 19.49
C THR A 106 -16.65 -17.76 18.91
N ASN A 107 -15.61 -16.95 18.85
CA ASN A 107 -14.27 -17.28 18.37
C ASN A 107 -13.38 -17.50 19.59
N GLY A 108 -13.06 -18.77 19.88
CA GLY A 108 -12.25 -19.13 21.04
C GLY A 108 -10.77 -19.18 20.67
N GLU A 109 -9.91 -18.98 21.69
CA GLU A 109 -8.45 -19.17 21.56
C GLU A 109 -8.11 -20.66 21.59
N THR A 110 -7.41 -21.14 20.57
CA THR A 110 -6.98 -22.54 20.49
C THR A 110 -5.86 -22.81 21.49
N MET A 111 -6.03 -23.84 22.32
CA MET A 111 -5.04 -24.23 23.33
C MET A 111 -4.08 -25.30 22.79
N SER A 112 -2.83 -25.23 23.23
CA SER A 112 -1.79 -26.23 22.92
C SER A 112 -1.62 -27.24 24.04
N LEU A 113 -1.44 -28.51 23.71
CA LEU A 113 -1.19 -29.57 24.70
C LEU A 113 0.31 -29.64 25.03
N ASP A 114 0.65 -29.26 26.26
CA ASP A 114 2.00 -29.41 26.82
C ASP A 114 1.99 -30.48 27.92
N GLY A 115 2.54 -31.64 27.57
CA GLY A 115 2.54 -32.80 28.48
C GLY A 115 1.14 -33.35 28.75
N GLU A 116 0.64 -33.15 29.98
CA GLU A 116 -0.71 -33.55 30.44
C GLU A 116 -1.62 -32.33 30.67
N THR A 117 -1.30 -31.16 30.09
CA THR A 117 -2.03 -29.91 30.36
C THR A 117 -2.17 -29.10 29.05
N TRP A 118 -3.39 -28.72 28.74
CA TRP A 118 -3.70 -27.73 27.70
C TRP A 118 -3.39 -26.33 28.22
N ARG A 119 -2.74 -25.48 27.40
CA ARG A 119 -2.33 -24.12 27.79
C ARG A 119 -2.57 -23.14 26.64
N VAL A 120 -2.90 -21.91 27.05
CA VAL A 120 -2.88 -20.74 26.16
C VAL A 120 -2.53 -19.51 27.01
N VAL A 121 -1.76 -18.59 26.43
CA VAL A 121 -1.52 -17.26 26.99
C VAL A 121 -2.29 -16.27 26.12
N THR A 122 -3.11 -15.44 26.72
CA THR A 122 -3.88 -14.40 26.01
C THR A 122 -4.03 -13.14 26.85
N GLY A 123 -4.24 -12.00 26.20
CA GLY A 123 -4.45 -10.72 26.86
C GLY A 123 -5.84 -10.60 27.48
N VAL A 124 -5.92 -10.41 28.81
CA VAL A 124 -7.16 -10.14 29.53
C VAL A 124 -7.29 -8.65 29.85
N PRO A 125 -8.51 -8.09 29.87
CA PRO A 125 -8.72 -6.67 30.20
C PRO A 125 -8.11 -6.29 31.55
N TRP A 126 -7.46 -5.13 31.61
CA TRP A 126 -6.89 -4.54 32.82
C TRP A 126 -7.98 -4.32 33.90
N ASP A 127 -7.67 -4.66 35.12
CA ASP A 127 -8.52 -4.41 36.35
C ASP A 127 -10.00 -4.73 36.12
N THR A 128 -10.29 -5.71 35.27
CA THR A 128 -11.65 -6.14 34.93
C THR A 128 -11.77 -7.65 35.11
N PRO A 129 -12.76 -8.16 35.84
CA PRO A 129 -12.99 -9.60 35.92
C PRO A 129 -13.40 -10.18 34.57
N VAL A 130 -12.92 -11.38 34.25
CA VAL A 130 -13.21 -12.08 32.99
C VAL A 130 -13.99 -13.35 33.24
N GLU A 131 -15.13 -13.52 32.57
CA GLU A 131 -15.87 -14.78 32.54
C GLU A 131 -15.35 -15.65 31.39
N TYR A 132 -15.04 -16.91 31.68
CA TYR A 132 -14.52 -17.85 30.69
C TYR A 132 -14.90 -19.29 30.95
N LYS A 133 -14.74 -20.15 29.95
CA LYS A 133 -14.79 -21.61 30.06
C LYS A 133 -14.04 -22.24 28.88
N PHE A 134 -13.88 -23.57 28.96
CA PHE A 134 -13.25 -24.31 27.89
C PHE A 134 -14.26 -24.99 26.97
N ARG A 135 -14.15 -24.81 25.69
CA ARG A 135 -14.88 -25.53 24.65
C ARG A 135 -14.02 -26.70 24.18
N ILE A 136 -14.51 -27.93 24.35
CA ILE A 136 -13.77 -29.14 24.06
C ILE A 136 -14.30 -29.88 22.84
N ASN A 137 -13.42 -30.59 22.13
CA ASN A 137 -13.71 -31.48 21.00
C ASN A 137 -14.57 -30.78 19.91
N GLY A 138 -14.21 -29.54 19.56
CA GLY A 138 -14.94 -28.79 18.54
C GLY A 138 -16.38 -28.42 18.92
N GLY A 139 -16.66 -28.26 20.22
CA GLY A 139 -17.98 -27.86 20.72
C GLY A 139 -18.87 -29.03 21.20
N GLU A 140 -18.34 -30.25 21.33
CA GLU A 140 -19.07 -31.37 21.92
C GLU A 140 -19.32 -31.19 23.42
N GLY A 141 -18.57 -30.31 24.08
CA GLY A 141 -18.71 -29.99 25.51
C GLY A 141 -18.17 -28.64 25.90
N TYR A 142 -18.70 -28.10 26.99
CA TYR A 142 -18.27 -26.87 27.62
C TYR A 142 -18.03 -27.12 29.08
N ILE A 143 -16.84 -26.80 29.60
CA ILE A 143 -16.45 -27.05 30.96
C ILE A 143 -15.89 -25.80 31.64
N PRO A 144 -16.30 -25.48 32.86
CA PRO A 144 -15.62 -24.45 33.63
C PRO A 144 -14.22 -24.92 34.01
N ASP A 145 -13.36 -24.00 34.39
CA ASP A 145 -12.01 -24.33 34.87
C ASP A 145 -12.07 -25.10 36.19
N PRO A 146 -11.62 -26.34 36.20
CA PRO A 146 -11.65 -27.15 37.43
C PRO A 146 -10.68 -26.64 38.52
N ASN A 147 -9.71 -25.79 38.14
CA ASN A 147 -8.74 -25.22 39.09
C ASN A 147 -9.16 -23.84 39.60
N ASN A 148 -10.20 -23.22 39.03
CA ASN A 148 -10.71 -21.94 39.49
C ASN A 148 -11.98 -22.11 40.31
N PRO A 149 -11.96 -21.78 41.62
CA PRO A 149 -13.12 -21.92 42.49
C PRO A 149 -14.21 -20.86 42.25
N ASN A 150 -13.89 -19.76 41.57
CA ASN A 150 -14.81 -18.67 41.29
C ASN A 150 -15.63 -18.98 40.05
N SER A 151 -16.95 -18.95 40.15
CA SER A 151 -17.82 -19.23 39.00
C SER A 151 -19.17 -18.54 39.12
N VAL A 152 -19.80 -18.28 38.00
CA VAL A 152 -21.14 -17.69 37.84
C VAL A 152 -22.01 -18.60 36.99
N ASP A 153 -23.33 -18.48 37.11
CA ASP A 153 -24.29 -19.20 36.27
C ASP A 153 -24.22 -18.67 34.82
N ASP A 154 -24.09 -19.56 33.86
CA ASP A 154 -23.95 -19.20 32.43
C ASP A 154 -25.30 -18.91 31.73
N GLY A 155 -26.42 -18.95 32.50
CA GLY A 155 -27.76 -18.73 31.95
C GLY A 155 -28.35 -19.91 31.18
N PHE A 156 -27.58 -20.98 30.96
CA PHE A 156 -27.97 -22.17 30.19
C PHE A 156 -27.97 -23.45 31.07
N GLY A 157 -27.74 -23.30 32.35
CA GLY A 157 -27.72 -24.39 33.33
C GLY A 157 -26.32 -24.99 33.53
N GLY A 158 -25.29 -24.30 33.09
CA GLY A 158 -23.86 -24.52 33.33
C GLY A 158 -23.23 -23.41 34.18
N LEU A 159 -21.90 -23.39 34.20
CA LEU A 159 -21.10 -22.38 34.91
C LEU A 159 -20.03 -21.80 33.97
N ASN A 160 -19.79 -20.50 34.07
CA ASN A 160 -18.55 -19.86 33.62
C ASN A 160 -17.59 -19.72 34.80
N SER A 161 -16.32 -19.92 34.62
CA SER A 161 -15.29 -19.55 35.60
C SER A 161 -15.07 -18.03 35.54
N VAL A 162 -14.68 -17.44 36.65
CA VAL A 162 -14.40 -16.00 36.76
C VAL A 162 -12.94 -15.82 37.14
N LEU A 163 -12.16 -15.23 36.27
CA LEU A 163 -10.86 -14.69 36.61
C LEU A 163 -11.07 -13.35 37.30
N ASP A 164 -10.52 -13.20 38.53
CA ASP A 164 -10.56 -11.93 39.24
C ASP A 164 -9.80 -10.85 38.44
N ALA A 165 -10.16 -9.59 38.62
CA ALA A 165 -9.52 -8.46 38.00
C ALA A 165 -7.99 -8.55 38.13
N THR A 166 -7.30 -8.44 37.02
CA THR A 166 -5.84 -8.59 36.91
C THR A 166 -5.20 -7.26 36.51
N THR A 167 -4.12 -6.88 37.21
CA THR A 167 -3.28 -5.72 36.85
C THR A 167 -1.86 -6.20 36.60
N CYS A 168 -1.16 -5.60 35.64
CA CYS A 168 0.24 -5.86 35.35
C CYS A 168 1.05 -4.57 35.52
N GLU A 169 2.31 -4.72 36.02
CA GLU A 169 3.14 -3.56 36.39
C GLU A 169 3.79 -2.86 35.18
N ASP A 170 3.82 -3.50 34.01
CA ASP A 170 4.60 -3.06 32.85
C ASP A 170 3.73 -2.49 31.70
N TRP A 171 2.57 -1.92 32.02
CA TRP A 171 1.83 -1.13 31.04
C TRP A 171 2.47 0.26 30.96
N ASP A 172 3.51 0.39 30.15
CA ASP A 172 4.09 1.69 29.81
C ASP A 172 3.43 2.21 28.53
N CYS A 173 2.35 2.96 28.70
CA CYS A 173 1.73 3.69 27.62
C CYS A 173 2.33 5.08 27.55
N ASP A 174 3.63 5.16 27.32
CA ASP A 174 4.30 6.41 26.96
C ASP A 174 4.13 6.65 25.46
N PRO A 175 3.28 7.61 25.03
CA PRO A 175 3.17 7.96 23.61
C PRO A 175 4.48 8.51 23.03
N GLY A 176 5.48 8.79 23.89
CA GLY A 176 6.84 9.15 23.52
C GLY A 176 7.81 7.96 23.41
N ASN A 177 7.47 6.79 23.94
CA ASN A 177 8.30 5.59 23.81
C ASN A 177 7.90 4.79 22.58
N ILE A 178 8.22 5.34 21.42
CA ILE A 178 8.01 4.71 20.09
C ILE A 178 9.17 3.75 19.85
N GLY A 179 9.35 2.76 20.74
CA GLY A 179 10.50 1.85 20.72
C GLY A 179 10.45 0.80 19.63
N ASP A 180 9.24 0.40 19.19
CA ASP A 180 9.07 -0.64 18.18
C ASP A 180 8.61 -0.04 16.86
N PHE A 181 9.15 -0.56 15.76
CA PHE A 181 8.77 -0.15 14.41
C PHE A 181 7.28 -0.45 14.18
N ASP A 182 6.55 0.56 13.75
CA ASP A 182 5.16 0.45 13.30
C ASP A 182 5.12 0.76 11.79
N TRP A 183 4.32 0.04 11.03
CA TRP A 183 4.24 0.25 9.58
C TRP A 183 3.73 1.65 9.19
N ARG A 184 3.08 2.38 10.11
CA ARG A 184 2.78 3.82 9.95
C ARG A 184 4.04 4.69 9.93
N ASP A 185 5.15 4.19 10.46
CA ASP A 185 6.45 4.88 10.44
C ASP A 185 7.21 4.66 9.14
N ALA A 186 6.78 3.71 8.31
CA ALA A 186 7.45 3.39 7.06
C ALA A 186 7.46 4.57 6.10
N VAL A 187 8.63 4.80 5.50
CA VAL A 187 8.83 5.54 4.26
C VAL A 187 9.34 4.54 3.25
N ILE A 188 8.47 4.12 2.34
CA ILE A 188 8.76 3.07 1.37
C ILE A 188 9.50 3.68 0.18
N TYR A 189 10.61 3.09 -0.23
CA TYR A 189 11.29 3.42 -1.48
C TYR A 189 11.21 2.24 -2.44
N PHE A 190 10.57 2.44 -3.59
CA PHE A 190 10.48 1.40 -4.61
C PHE A 190 11.75 1.37 -5.45
N VAL A 191 12.56 0.36 -5.21
CA VAL A 191 13.75 0.02 -6.01
C VAL A 191 13.32 -0.82 -7.20
N PHE A 192 13.26 -0.22 -8.39
CA PHE A 192 13.10 -0.97 -9.63
C PHE A 192 14.47 -1.53 -10.04
N VAL A 193 14.76 -2.76 -9.62
CA VAL A 193 16.11 -3.33 -9.51
C VAL A 193 16.93 -3.19 -10.79
N ASP A 194 16.41 -3.67 -11.94
CA ASP A 194 17.13 -3.59 -13.22
C ASP A 194 17.55 -2.16 -13.62
N ARG A 195 16.87 -1.15 -13.08
CA ARG A 195 17.08 0.27 -13.45
C ARG A 195 17.77 1.08 -12.38
N PHE A 196 18.15 0.47 -11.26
CA PHE A 196 18.62 1.20 -10.10
C PHE A 196 20.14 1.42 -10.11
N TYR A 197 20.91 0.36 -9.93
CA TYR A 197 22.37 0.44 -9.92
C TYR A 197 22.98 -0.92 -10.30
N ASN A 198 23.95 -0.92 -11.22
CA ASN A 198 24.67 -2.12 -11.64
C ASN A 198 25.89 -2.33 -10.74
N GLY A 199 25.85 -3.32 -9.85
CA GLY A 199 26.92 -3.69 -8.94
C GLY A 199 27.80 -4.83 -9.46
N ASP A 200 27.24 -5.75 -10.25
CA ASP A 200 27.96 -6.88 -10.86
C ASP A 200 27.69 -6.99 -12.37
N MET A 201 28.58 -6.46 -13.17
CA MET A 201 28.48 -6.55 -14.63
C MET A 201 28.58 -7.97 -15.19
N SER A 202 28.79 -9.01 -14.36
CA SER A 202 28.90 -10.39 -14.84
C SER A 202 27.55 -11.07 -15.05
N ASN A 203 26.47 -10.54 -14.44
CA ASN A 203 25.09 -11.00 -14.59
C ASN A 203 24.30 -10.19 -15.65
N ASP A 204 24.91 -9.13 -16.25
CA ASP A 204 24.29 -8.39 -17.36
C ASP A 204 23.99 -9.33 -18.53
N GLY A 205 22.78 -9.21 -19.09
CA GLY A 205 22.36 -10.09 -20.17
C GLY A 205 21.22 -9.51 -21.03
N PRO A 206 21.43 -8.41 -21.80
CA PRO A 206 20.38 -7.95 -22.71
C PRO A 206 20.03 -9.03 -23.72
N ILE A 207 18.74 -9.25 -23.98
CA ILE A 207 18.25 -10.24 -24.93
C ILE A 207 18.18 -9.73 -26.37
N GLY A 208 18.42 -8.42 -26.58
CA GLY A 208 18.56 -7.79 -27.88
C GLY A 208 17.25 -7.23 -28.45
N VAL A 209 16.31 -6.84 -27.60
CA VAL A 209 15.16 -6.02 -27.96
C VAL A 209 15.55 -4.53 -27.97
N GLU A 210 14.59 -3.61 -28.14
CA GLU A 210 14.88 -2.16 -28.07
C GLU A 210 15.43 -1.77 -26.70
N ALA A 211 16.54 -1.01 -26.69
CA ALA A 211 17.30 -0.73 -25.47
C ALA A 211 16.49 -0.19 -24.28
N PRO A 212 15.49 0.71 -24.45
CA PRO A 212 14.67 1.14 -23.31
C PRO A 212 13.86 0.01 -22.66
N ALA A 213 13.49 -1.02 -23.44
CA ALA A 213 12.68 -2.17 -23.01
C ALA A 213 13.52 -3.44 -22.81
N ASP A 214 14.86 -3.35 -22.81
CA ASP A 214 15.76 -4.47 -22.53
C ASP A 214 16.38 -4.35 -21.14
N TRP A 215 16.97 -5.42 -20.64
CA TRP A 215 17.74 -5.44 -19.39
C TRP A 215 18.85 -4.39 -19.42
N GLN A 216 19.02 -3.66 -18.32
CA GLN A 216 20.04 -2.60 -18.18
C GLN A 216 21.04 -2.87 -17.06
N GLY A 217 20.90 -3.99 -16.34
CA GLY A 217 21.92 -4.55 -15.47
C GLY A 217 21.92 -4.05 -14.04
N GLY A 218 20.84 -3.45 -13.54
CA GLY A 218 20.68 -3.24 -12.09
C GLY A 218 20.46 -4.58 -11.39
N ASP A 219 21.03 -4.74 -10.19
CA ASP A 219 21.13 -6.02 -9.51
C ASP A 219 21.16 -5.89 -7.96
N TRP A 220 21.14 -7.03 -7.24
CA TRP A 220 21.19 -7.07 -5.77
C TRP A 220 22.49 -6.44 -5.24
N ALA A 221 23.62 -6.69 -5.89
CA ALA A 221 24.90 -6.10 -5.52
C ALA A 221 24.87 -4.57 -5.63
N GLY A 222 24.17 -4.04 -6.61
CA GLY A 222 23.97 -2.61 -6.79
C GLY A 222 23.10 -2.00 -5.70
N VAL A 223 22.02 -2.67 -5.30
CA VAL A 223 21.19 -2.21 -4.18
C VAL A 223 21.99 -2.23 -2.88
N MET A 224 22.73 -3.31 -2.59
CA MET A 224 23.61 -3.40 -1.42
C MET A 224 24.65 -2.29 -1.41
N ALA A 225 25.25 -1.97 -2.57
CA ALA A 225 26.21 -0.87 -2.66
C ALA A 225 25.58 0.47 -2.26
N LYS A 226 24.31 0.71 -2.57
CA LYS A 226 23.61 1.94 -2.21
C LYS A 226 23.18 1.97 -0.74
N ILE A 227 22.90 0.83 -0.13
CA ILE A 227 22.72 0.72 1.32
C ILE A 227 24.05 1.04 2.03
N ASP A 228 25.15 0.37 1.65
CA ASP A 228 26.49 0.60 2.23
C ASP A 228 27.01 2.04 2.05
N GLU A 229 26.64 2.72 0.95
CA GLU A 229 26.96 4.13 0.72
C GLU A 229 26.17 5.08 1.62
N GLY A 230 25.11 4.60 2.32
CA GLY A 230 24.23 5.39 3.16
C GLY A 230 23.19 6.20 2.39
N TYR A 231 22.90 5.86 1.11
CA TYR A 231 21.94 6.61 0.29
C TYR A 231 20.54 6.64 0.92
N PHE A 232 20.07 5.50 1.39
CA PHE A 232 18.74 5.39 1.98
C PHE A 232 18.68 6.01 3.38
N ASP A 233 19.77 5.91 4.16
CA ASP A 233 19.90 6.57 5.45
C ASP A 233 19.84 8.10 5.29
N ASP A 234 20.63 8.64 4.33
CA ASP A 234 20.65 10.08 4.01
C ASP A 234 19.29 10.57 3.49
N LEU A 235 18.59 9.74 2.72
CA LEU A 235 17.24 10.05 2.22
C LEU A 235 16.17 9.94 3.31
N GLY A 236 16.44 9.25 4.43
CA GLY A 236 15.48 9.00 5.50
C GLY A 236 14.45 7.93 5.16
N VAL A 237 14.82 6.96 4.32
CA VAL A 237 14.02 5.79 3.95
C VAL A 237 14.31 4.66 4.94
N ASN A 238 13.26 3.99 5.40
CA ASN A 238 13.34 2.87 6.33
C ASN A 238 12.60 1.61 5.85
N CYS A 239 12.18 1.59 4.59
CA CYS A 239 11.56 0.43 3.95
C CYS A 239 11.88 0.40 2.46
N LEU A 240 12.40 -0.71 1.94
CA LEU A 240 12.62 -0.95 0.51
C LEU A 240 11.54 -1.87 -0.05
N TRP A 241 10.89 -1.46 -1.13
CA TRP A 241 10.14 -2.36 -1.98
C TRP A 241 11.02 -2.75 -3.15
N LEU A 242 11.38 -4.04 -3.26
CA LEU A 242 12.20 -4.59 -4.34
C LEU A 242 11.31 -5.17 -5.45
N SER A 243 11.73 -5.04 -6.72
CA SER A 243 11.09 -5.72 -7.86
C SER A 243 10.92 -7.21 -7.60
N VAL A 244 9.97 -7.83 -8.31
CA VAL A 244 9.69 -9.28 -8.24
C VAL A 244 11.00 -10.08 -8.31
N PRO A 245 11.34 -10.86 -7.27
CA PRO A 245 12.61 -11.57 -7.22
C PRO A 245 12.63 -12.89 -8.00
N LEU A 246 11.46 -13.35 -8.50
CA LEU A 246 11.29 -14.63 -9.19
C LEU A 246 12.01 -14.63 -10.54
N ASP A 247 12.56 -15.79 -10.94
CA ASP A 247 13.16 -16.01 -12.26
C ASP A 247 12.13 -15.81 -13.39
N ASN A 248 12.48 -14.92 -14.30
CA ASN A 248 11.66 -14.51 -15.43
C ASN A 248 12.11 -15.16 -16.75
N THR A 249 11.24 -15.12 -17.74
CA THR A 249 11.57 -15.70 -19.04
C THR A 249 12.64 -14.89 -19.77
N GLN A 250 13.54 -15.60 -20.46
CA GLN A 250 14.51 -15.00 -21.39
C GLN A 250 13.91 -14.73 -22.78
N ALA A 251 12.62 -15.02 -22.98
CA ALA A 251 11.93 -14.73 -24.23
C ALA A 251 11.47 -13.26 -24.27
N SER A 252 11.51 -12.65 -25.46
CA SER A 252 10.84 -11.37 -25.65
C SER A 252 9.34 -11.54 -25.75
N GLY A 253 8.59 -10.55 -25.24
CA GLY A 253 7.15 -10.42 -25.41
C GLY A 253 6.78 -9.20 -26.25
N ALA A 254 5.71 -9.29 -27.05
CA ALA A 254 5.20 -8.15 -27.78
C ALA A 254 4.30 -7.31 -26.87
N GLY A 255 4.60 -6.02 -26.74
CA GLY A 255 3.70 -5.04 -26.15
C GLY A 255 2.51 -4.73 -27.06
N ILE A 256 1.48 -4.11 -26.51
CA ILE A 256 0.30 -3.65 -27.28
C ILE A 256 0.66 -2.55 -28.31
N ASP A 257 1.76 -1.85 -28.06
CA ASP A 257 2.35 -0.83 -28.94
C ASP A 257 3.11 -1.43 -30.14
N GLY A 258 3.28 -2.75 -30.18
CA GLY A 258 3.98 -3.50 -31.21
C GLY A 258 5.49 -3.58 -31.06
N HIS A 259 6.06 -2.99 -30.01
CA HIS A 259 7.46 -3.12 -29.64
C HIS A 259 7.72 -4.45 -28.91
N GLN A 260 8.99 -4.86 -28.82
CA GLN A 260 9.40 -6.06 -28.11
C GLN A 260 10.05 -5.65 -26.79
N TYR A 261 9.66 -6.35 -25.73
CA TYR A 261 10.12 -6.17 -24.37
C TYR A 261 10.85 -7.41 -23.86
N SER A 262 11.86 -7.24 -23.04
CA SER A 262 12.36 -8.28 -22.14
C SER A 262 11.56 -8.30 -20.85
N ALA A 263 11.80 -9.30 -20.00
CA ALA A 263 11.14 -9.42 -18.70
C ALA A 263 11.80 -8.58 -17.59
N TYR A 264 12.55 -7.53 -17.93
CA TYR A 264 13.31 -6.70 -17.00
C TYR A 264 12.50 -6.14 -15.82
N HIS A 265 11.19 -6.08 -15.99
CA HIS A 265 10.26 -5.59 -14.97
C HIS A 265 9.91 -6.62 -13.90
N GLY A 266 10.20 -7.91 -14.10
CA GLY A 266 9.94 -8.97 -13.13
C GLY A 266 8.56 -9.63 -13.22
N TYR A 267 7.63 -9.14 -14.07
CA TYR A 267 6.25 -9.61 -14.12
C TYR A 267 5.96 -10.73 -15.14
N TRP A 268 6.98 -11.45 -15.59
CA TRP A 268 6.80 -12.62 -16.45
C TRP A 268 7.41 -13.87 -15.81
N PRO A 269 6.98 -14.28 -14.60
CA PRO A 269 7.61 -15.32 -13.83
C PRO A 269 7.56 -16.65 -14.59
N GLN A 270 8.73 -17.28 -14.70
CA GLN A 270 8.92 -18.58 -15.34
C GLN A 270 9.21 -19.67 -14.32
N ASN A 271 10.06 -19.38 -13.35
CA ASN A 271 10.39 -20.34 -12.31
C ASN A 271 10.18 -19.68 -10.93
N PHE A 272 9.25 -20.22 -10.18
CA PHE A 272 8.84 -19.68 -8.89
C PHE A 272 9.82 -20.03 -7.75
N ASP A 273 10.72 -21.00 -7.95
CA ASP A 273 11.63 -21.51 -6.93
C ASP A 273 13.06 -20.96 -7.07
N GLN A 274 13.30 -20.01 -7.99
CA GLN A 274 14.62 -19.41 -8.25
C GLN A 274 14.54 -17.90 -8.33
N THR A 275 15.62 -17.23 -7.96
CA THR A 275 15.77 -15.79 -8.17
C THR A 275 16.04 -15.47 -9.64
N GLU A 276 15.69 -14.26 -10.05
CA GLU A 276 16.03 -13.70 -11.35
C GLU A 276 17.58 -13.67 -11.53
N GLU A 277 18.08 -14.35 -12.54
CA GLU A 277 19.53 -14.49 -12.77
C GLU A 277 20.23 -13.16 -13.10
N HIS A 278 19.49 -12.18 -13.66
CA HIS A 278 20.00 -10.82 -13.90
C HIS A 278 20.12 -10.00 -12.62
N PHE A 279 19.41 -10.37 -11.56
CA PHE A 279 19.52 -9.68 -10.28
C PHE A 279 20.53 -10.33 -9.33
N GLY A 280 20.80 -11.63 -9.51
CA GLY A 280 21.77 -12.36 -8.70
C GLY A 280 21.23 -13.64 -8.08
N THR A 281 22.01 -14.20 -7.16
CA THR A 281 21.70 -15.47 -6.48
C THR A 281 20.79 -15.26 -5.27
N LEU A 282 20.19 -16.35 -4.76
CA LEU A 282 19.42 -16.34 -3.53
C LEU A 282 20.29 -15.90 -2.33
N GLU A 283 21.55 -16.35 -2.28
CA GLU A 283 22.49 -15.97 -1.22
C GLU A 283 22.78 -14.46 -1.23
N GLU A 284 22.84 -13.83 -2.41
CA GLU A 284 22.99 -12.37 -2.53
C GLU A 284 21.73 -11.63 -2.09
N LEU A 285 20.55 -12.15 -2.43
CA LEU A 285 19.28 -11.59 -1.97
C LEU A 285 19.11 -11.69 -0.45
N GLN A 286 19.50 -12.82 0.15
CA GLN A 286 19.55 -12.99 1.60
C GLN A 286 20.51 -11.98 2.25
N ALA A 287 21.70 -11.82 1.68
CA ALA A 287 22.68 -10.85 2.16
C ALA A 287 22.17 -9.40 2.04
N LEU A 288 21.39 -9.09 1.00
CA LEU A 288 20.75 -7.77 0.85
C LEU A 288 19.74 -7.53 1.98
N VAL A 289 18.86 -8.50 2.27
CA VAL A 289 17.87 -8.38 3.35
C VAL A 289 18.58 -8.23 4.70
N GLU A 290 19.60 -9.05 4.98
CA GLU A 290 20.41 -8.93 6.21
C GLU A 290 21.11 -7.56 6.32
N LEU A 291 21.63 -7.03 5.22
CA LEU A 291 22.26 -5.70 5.19
C LEU A 291 21.25 -4.59 5.43
N ALA A 292 20.05 -4.65 4.79
CA ALA A 292 18.98 -3.70 5.01
C ALA A 292 18.57 -3.67 6.49
N HIS A 293 18.36 -4.84 7.11
CA HIS A 293 18.05 -4.95 8.54
C HIS A 293 19.16 -4.38 9.44
N ALA A 294 20.43 -4.52 9.05
CA ALA A 294 21.55 -3.92 9.80
C ALA A 294 21.57 -2.37 9.76
N HIS A 295 20.84 -1.77 8.81
CA HIS A 295 20.58 -0.34 8.68
C HIS A 295 19.19 0.08 9.17
N ASP A 296 18.49 -0.76 9.93
CA ASP A 296 17.11 -0.53 10.38
C ASP A 296 16.12 -0.29 9.23
N ILE A 297 16.36 -0.88 8.07
CA ILE A 297 15.53 -0.80 6.86
C ILE A 297 14.75 -2.09 6.68
N LYS A 298 13.42 -2.02 6.65
CA LYS A 298 12.52 -3.13 6.32
C LYS A 298 12.53 -3.43 4.82
N VAL A 299 12.19 -4.66 4.43
CA VAL A 299 12.17 -5.08 3.02
C VAL A 299 10.83 -5.68 2.64
N LEU A 300 10.22 -5.15 1.58
CA LEU A 300 9.05 -5.71 0.92
C LEU A 300 9.45 -6.33 -0.40
N PHE A 301 9.00 -7.56 -0.68
CA PHE A 301 9.08 -8.10 -2.04
C PHE A 301 7.82 -7.79 -2.83
N ASP A 302 8.00 -7.46 -4.09
CA ASP A 302 6.92 -7.51 -5.06
C ASP A 302 6.60 -8.98 -5.36
N TYR A 303 5.35 -9.40 -5.21
CA TYR A 303 4.92 -10.76 -5.45
C TYR A 303 3.82 -10.79 -6.52
N ALA A 304 4.20 -11.27 -7.72
CA ALA A 304 3.32 -11.38 -8.88
C ALA A 304 2.62 -12.74 -8.89
N MET A 305 1.51 -12.87 -8.14
CA MET A 305 0.79 -14.13 -7.98
C MET A 305 -0.23 -14.41 -9.08
N ASN A 306 -0.68 -13.39 -9.82
CA ASN A 306 -1.83 -13.51 -10.73
C ASN A 306 -1.58 -14.50 -11.87
N HIS A 307 -0.38 -14.57 -12.42
CA HIS A 307 -0.09 -15.30 -13.64
C HIS A 307 1.31 -15.90 -13.65
N ALA A 308 1.56 -16.76 -14.63
CA ALA A 308 2.90 -17.24 -14.99
C ALA A 308 3.18 -16.96 -16.48
N HIS A 309 4.43 -16.99 -16.89
CA HIS A 309 4.74 -17.01 -18.32
C HIS A 309 4.37 -18.35 -18.95
N SER A 310 3.91 -18.36 -20.19
CA SER A 310 3.49 -19.58 -20.90
C SER A 310 4.59 -20.64 -21.09
N SER A 311 5.86 -20.26 -20.90
CA SER A 311 6.99 -21.21 -20.87
C SER A 311 7.25 -21.80 -19.47
N ALA A 312 6.54 -21.34 -18.44
CA ALA A 312 6.73 -21.81 -17.08
C ALA A 312 6.45 -23.31 -16.97
N PRO A 313 7.33 -24.10 -16.32
CA PRO A 313 7.09 -25.54 -16.11
C PRO A 313 5.80 -25.85 -15.38
N VAL A 314 5.37 -24.99 -14.44
CA VAL A 314 4.12 -25.17 -13.70
C VAL A 314 2.91 -25.15 -14.61
N TYR A 315 2.87 -24.25 -15.60
CA TYR A 315 1.79 -24.19 -16.60
C TYR A 315 1.76 -25.46 -17.48
N ALA A 316 2.92 -25.87 -17.97
CA ALA A 316 3.02 -27.06 -18.81
C ALA A 316 2.62 -28.36 -18.09
N GLN A 317 2.91 -28.44 -16.78
CA GLN A 317 2.63 -29.64 -15.95
C GLN A 317 1.21 -29.66 -15.40
N ASN A 318 0.62 -28.49 -15.12
CA ASN A 318 -0.67 -28.35 -14.48
C ASN A 318 -1.59 -27.34 -15.23
N PRO A 319 -1.93 -27.60 -16.50
CA PRO A 319 -2.71 -26.62 -17.30
C PRO A 319 -4.11 -26.37 -16.73
N ASP A 320 -4.65 -27.25 -15.90
CA ASP A 320 -5.93 -27.11 -15.20
C ASP A 320 -5.85 -26.24 -13.93
N TRP A 321 -4.66 -25.76 -13.58
CA TRP A 321 -4.47 -24.75 -12.54
C TRP A 321 -4.66 -23.32 -13.04
N PHE A 322 -4.86 -23.16 -14.34
CA PHE A 322 -4.98 -21.88 -15.00
C PHE A 322 -6.33 -21.71 -15.68
N TRP A 323 -6.83 -20.50 -15.71
CA TRP A 323 -8.00 -20.17 -16.47
C TRP A 323 -7.76 -20.39 -17.97
N PRO A 324 -8.73 -21.01 -18.69
CA PRO A 324 -8.60 -21.17 -20.13
C PRO A 324 -8.66 -19.80 -20.83
N ASN A 325 -7.79 -19.59 -21.81
CA ASN A 325 -7.85 -18.41 -22.67
C ASN A 325 -9.01 -18.53 -23.66
N ASP A 326 -10.23 -18.47 -23.16
CA ASP A 326 -11.49 -18.62 -23.94
C ASP A 326 -12.58 -17.70 -23.37
N ASN A 327 -13.08 -16.79 -24.20
CA ASN A 327 -14.16 -15.85 -23.84
C ASN A 327 -15.57 -16.46 -23.94
N GLY A 328 -15.71 -17.77 -24.21
CA GLY A 328 -16.99 -18.45 -24.37
C GLY A 328 -17.73 -18.12 -25.67
N GLN A 329 -17.14 -17.30 -26.55
CA GLN A 329 -17.74 -16.90 -27.84
C GLN A 329 -16.84 -17.32 -29.03
N GLY A 330 -15.84 -18.15 -28.77
CA GLY A 330 -14.90 -18.67 -29.76
C GLY A 330 -13.72 -17.76 -30.07
N GLY A 331 -13.40 -16.83 -29.14
CA GLY A 331 -12.23 -15.97 -29.12
C GLY A 331 -11.41 -16.13 -27.86
N ASN A 332 -10.27 -15.48 -27.79
CA ASN A 332 -9.42 -15.44 -26.61
C ASN A 332 -10.06 -14.58 -25.49
N CYS A 333 -9.76 -14.91 -24.23
CA CYS A 333 -10.06 -14.11 -23.07
C CYS A 333 -8.78 -13.37 -22.61
N VAL A 334 -8.42 -12.33 -23.35
CA VAL A 334 -7.34 -11.40 -22.98
C VAL A 334 -8.00 -10.13 -22.45
N CYS A 335 -7.48 -9.60 -21.34
CA CYS A 335 -8.03 -8.42 -20.69
C CYS A 335 -8.00 -7.23 -21.66
N GLY A 336 -9.14 -6.58 -21.88
CA GLY A 336 -9.29 -5.51 -22.85
C GLY A 336 -9.50 -5.96 -24.31
N GLU A 337 -9.25 -7.23 -24.66
CA GLU A 337 -9.38 -7.76 -26.03
C GLU A 337 -10.37 -8.92 -26.18
N GLY A 338 -11.27 -9.14 -25.35
CA GLY A 338 -12.22 -10.25 -25.46
C GLY A 338 -12.84 -10.59 -24.13
N CYS A 339 -12.23 -10.12 -23.09
CA CYS A 339 -12.74 -10.10 -21.72
C CYS A 339 -12.53 -8.70 -21.14
N ALA A 340 -13.39 -8.28 -20.22
CA ALA A 340 -13.25 -7.01 -19.53
C ALA A 340 -12.10 -7.06 -18.53
N TRP A 341 -11.49 -5.88 -18.24
CA TRP A 341 -10.50 -5.74 -17.19
C TRP A 341 -11.06 -5.89 -15.78
N ASP A 342 -12.34 -5.66 -15.60
CA ASP A 342 -12.99 -5.59 -14.30
C ASP A 342 -14.07 -6.66 -14.13
N GLY A 343 -14.50 -6.87 -12.90
CA GLY A 343 -15.56 -7.80 -12.54
C GLY A 343 -15.17 -9.26 -12.73
N ALA A 344 -16.12 -10.10 -13.10
CA ALA A 344 -15.91 -11.55 -13.21
C ALA A 344 -14.91 -11.94 -14.32
N ASP A 345 -14.84 -11.17 -15.40
CA ASP A 345 -13.88 -11.41 -16.48
C ASP A 345 -12.48 -10.99 -16.06
N GLY A 346 -12.33 -9.93 -15.28
CA GLY A 346 -11.04 -9.45 -14.77
C GLY A 346 -10.29 -10.50 -13.92
N ARG A 347 -11.04 -11.40 -13.25
CA ARG A 347 -10.47 -12.48 -12.42
C ARG A 347 -10.12 -13.77 -13.17
N ARG A 348 -10.15 -13.74 -14.49
CA ARG A 348 -9.88 -14.91 -15.33
C ARG A 348 -9.24 -14.59 -16.68
N CYS A 349 -9.13 -13.31 -17.02
CA CYS A 349 -8.55 -12.91 -18.30
C CYS A 349 -7.03 -12.91 -18.20
N TRP A 350 -6.40 -13.35 -19.27
CA TRP A 350 -4.95 -13.28 -19.39
C TRP A 350 -4.53 -11.84 -19.71
N PHE A 351 -3.52 -11.32 -19.04
CA PHE A 351 -3.04 -9.96 -19.32
C PHE A 351 -2.46 -9.83 -20.73
N THR A 352 -1.81 -10.89 -21.19
CA THR A 352 -1.36 -11.03 -22.58
C THR A 352 -1.57 -12.48 -23.03
N PRO A 353 -1.53 -12.79 -24.35
CA PRO A 353 -1.67 -14.16 -24.82
C PRO A 353 -0.62 -15.15 -24.31
N TYR A 354 0.48 -14.67 -23.73
CA TYR A 354 1.58 -15.48 -23.21
C TYR A 354 1.68 -15.48 -21.68
N LEU A 355 0.68 -14.88 -20.97
CA LEU A 355 0.61 -14.85 -19.51
C LEU A 355 -0.66 -15.59 -19.04
N PRO A 356 -0.63 -16.94 -18.99
CA PRO A 356 -1.71 -17.72 -18.41
C PRO A 356 -2.01 -17.30 -16.98
N ASP A 357 -3.27 -17.02 -16.72
CA ASP A 357 -3.82 -16.55 -15.47
C ASP A 357 -4.13 -17.73 -14.54
N PHE A 358 -3.68 -17.70 -13.27
CA PHE A 358 -3.96 -18.75 -12.31
C PHE A 358 -5.44 -18.79 -11.93
N ASN A 359 -6.00 -19.99 -11.88
CA ASN A 359 -7.33 -20.24 -11.36
C ASN A 359 -7.26 -20.64 -9.88
N PHE A 360 -7.33 -19.68 -8.98
CA PHE A 360 -7.29 -19.95 -7.55
C PHE A 360 -8.60 -20.46 -6.94
N THR A 361 -9.64 -20.71 -7.75
CA THR A 361 -10.73 -21.59 -7.33
C THR A 361 -10.26 -23.05 -7.20
N ASN A 362 -9.15 -23.41 -7.88
CA ASN A 362 -8.47 -24.68 -7.73
C ASN A 362 -7.57 -24.66 -6.49
N ALA A 363 -7.92 -25.48 -5.49
CA ALA A 363 -7.16 -25.55 -4.23
C ALA A 363 -5.69 -25.90 -4.42
N ALA A 364 -5.36 -26.81 -5.38
CA ALA A 364 -3.97 -27.19 -5.63
C ALA A 364 -3.13 -26.04 -6.23
N ALA A 365 -3.74 -25.18 -7.05
CA ALA A 365 -3.09 -23.99 -7.57
C ALA A 365 -2.82 -22.97 -6.42
N ARG A 366 -3.81 -22.77 -5.54
CA ARG A 366 -3.63 -21.91 -4.36
C ARG A 366 -2.57 -22.45 -3.41
N ASP A 367 -2.63 -23.75 -3.06
CA ASP A 367 -1.65 -24.37 -2.17
C ASP A 367 -0.22 -24.24 -2.72
N PHE A 368 -0.04 -24.36 -4.03
CA PHE A 368 1.24 -24.12 -4.69
C PHE A 368 1.68 -22.67 -4.55
N SER A 369 0.84 -21.70 -4.94
CA SER A 369 1.22 -20.30 -4.98
C SER A 369 1.41 -19.71 -3.58
N VAL A 370 0.50 -19.97 -2.65
CA VAL A 370 0.63 -19.56 -1.24
C VAL A 370 1.83 -20.25 -0.58
N GLY A 371 2.04 -21.56 -0.86
CA GLY A 371 3.19 -22.28 -0.38
C GLY A 371 4.52 -21.71 -0.86
N ASN A 372 4.57 -21.24 -2.12
CA ASN A 372 5.73 -20.57 -2.69
C ASN A 372 5.98 -19.19 -2.02
N ALA A 373 4.93 -18.39 -1.82
CA ALA A 373 5.06 -17.13 -1.08
C ALA A 373 5.64 -17.34 0.33
N MET A 374 5.12 -18.32 1.07
CA MET A 374 5.64 -18.70 2.39
C MET A 374 7.09 -19.19 2.35
N GLN A 375 7.49 -19.88 1.28
CA GLN A 375 8.88 -20.33 1.11
C GLN A 375 9.83 -19.12 0.93
N TRP A 376 9.44 -18.13 0.12
CA TRP A 376 10.22 -16.91 -0.04
C TRP A 376 10.39 -16.15 1.28
N ILE A 377 9.34 -16.05 2.10
CA ILE A 377 9.46 -15.47 3.46
C ILE A 377 10.48 -16.25 4.28
N ALA A 378 10.37 -17.58 4.31
CA ALA A 378 11.25 -18.44 5.11
C ALA A 378 12.71 -18.40 4.64
N ASP A 379 12.95 -18.32 3.33
CA ASP A 379 14.29 -18.35 2.75
C ASP A 379 15.01 -17.01 2.87
N THR A 380 14.29 -15.88 2.90
CA THR A 380 14.90 -14.54 2.81
C THR A 380 14.72 -13.69 4.06
N GLY A 381 13.71 -13.98 4.89
CA GLY A 381 13.41 -13.16 6.07
C GLY A 381 12.86 -11.77 5.77
N VAL A 382 12.18 -11.59 4.62
CA VAL A 382 11.53 -10.30 4.29
C VAL A 382 10.42 -9.96 5.26
N ASP A 383 10.12 -8.67 5.39
CA ASP A 383 9.20 -8.12 6.39
C ASP A 383 7.78 -7.95 5.85
N GLY A 384 7.58 -8.11 4.54
CA GLY A 384 6.27 -7.97 3.92
C GLY A 384 6.25 -8.18 2.42
N PHE A 385 5.05 -8.07 1.85
CA PHE A 385 4.82 -8.14 0.40
C PHE A 385 4.09 -6.91 -0.12
N ARG A 386 4.50 -6.46 -1.30
CA ARG A 386 3.62 -5.77 -2.21
C ARG A 386 2.98 -6.83 -3.12
N LEU A 387 1.67 -6.92 -3.08
CA LEU A 387 0.90 -7.90 -3.85
C LEU A 387 0.37 -7.26 -5.14
N ASP A 388 0.83 -7.80 -6.27
CA ASP A 388 0.48 -7.34 -7.60
C ASP A 388 -0.96 -7.69 -7.97
N ALA A 389 -1.64 -6.80 -8.71
CA ALA A 389 -2.90 -7.09 -9.40
C ALA A 389 -4.01 -7.73 -8.53
N VAL A 390 -4.19 -7.27 -7.29
CA VAL A 390 -5.10 -7.88 -6.28
C VAL A 390 -6.53 -8.06 -6.79
N LYS A 391 -7.08 -7.11 -7.56
CA LYS A 391 -8.45 -7.22 -8.10
C LYS A 391 -8.64 -8.33 -9.15
N HIS A 392 -7.54 -8.92 -9.61
CA HIS A 392 -7.53 -9.93 -10.67
C HIS A 392 -7.44 -11.37 -10.15
N ILE A 393 -7.27 -11.57 -8.83
CA ILE A 393 -7.21 -12.89 -8.21
C ILE A 393 -8.48 -13.20 -7.39
N GLU A 394 -8.69 -14.47 -7.06
CA GLU A 394 -9.73 -14.87 -6.13
C GLU A 394 -9.35 -14.54 -4.69
N ASP A 395 -10.30 -14.00 -3.94
CA ASP A 395 -10.15 -13.55 -2.55
C ASP A 395 -9.56 -14.63 -1.63
N GLN A 396 -9.88 -15.91 -1.92
CA GLN A 396 -9.41 -17.03 -1.09
C GLN A 396 -7.88 -17.14 -1.06
N TRP A 397 -7.17 -16.66 -2.09
CA TRP A 397 -5.71 -16.64 -2.09
C TRP A 397 -5.17 -15.69 -1.00
N LEU A 398 -5.76 -14.51 -0.88
CA LEU A 398 -5.38 -13.52 0.16
C LEU A 398 -5.68 -14.05 1.56
N LEU A 399 -6.89 -14.63 1.73
CA LEU A 399 -7.30 -15.23 3.00
C LEU A 399 -6.36 -16.36 3.44
N ASP A 400 -5.98 -17.26 2.50
CA ASP A 400 -5.09 -18.38 2.77
C ASP A 400 -3.66 -17.89 3.11
N LEU A 401 -3.15 -16.86 2.40
CA LEU A 401 -1.84 -16.29 2.68
C LEU A 401 -1.82 -15.60 4.06
N ARG A 402 -2.77 -14.68 4.34
CA ARG A 402 -2.83 -13.98 5.63
C ARG A 402 -2.95 -14.95 6.80
N ALA A 403 -3.80 -15.97 6.69
CA ALA A 403 -3.96 -16.96 7.74
C ALA A 403 -2.65 -17.71 8.02
N ARG A 404 -1.86 -18.04 6.99
CA ARG A 404 -0.57 -18.71 7.17
C ARG A 404 0.50 -17.78 7.72
N VAL A 405 0.56 -16.55 7.24
CA VAL A 405 1.51 -15.54 7.75
C VAL A 405 1.29 -15.33 9.25
N SER A 406 0.04 -15.10 9.65
CA SER A 406 -0.29 -14.87 11.07
C SER A 406 -0.07 -16.10 11.96
N ALA A 407 -0.15 -17.32 11.39
CA ALA A 407 0.06 -18.54 12.16
C ALA A 407 1.52 -19.04 12.15
N GLU A 408 2.26 -18.80 11.06
CA GLU A 408 3.55 -19.44 10.82
C GLU A 408 4.74 -18.45 10.85
N VAL A 409 4.53 -17.14 10.60
CA VAL A 409 5.59 -16.12 10.49
C VAL A 409 5.59 -15.21 11.71
N GLU A 410 4.52 -14.47 11.96
CA GLU A 410 4.45 -13.46 13.00
C GLU A 410 4.76 -13.98 14.41
N PRO A 411 4.34 -15.21 14.82
CA PRO A 411 4.73 -15.75 16.12
C PRO A 411 6.22 -16.11 16.24
N LEU A 412 6.93 -16.27 15.12
CA LEU A 412 8.36 -16.59 15.10
C LEU A 412 9.23 -15.34 15.11
N THR A 413 8.79 -14.29 14.41
CA THR A 413 9.50 -13.01 14.31
C THR A 413 9.19 -12.08 15.48
N GLY A 414 7.98 -12.19 16.04
CA GLY A 414 7.45 -11.22 16.99
C GLY A 414 7.06 -9.88 16.34
N GLU A 415 7.06 -9.80 15.00
CA GLU A 415 6.78 -8.60 14.23
C GLU A 415 5.62 -8.85 13.27
N HIS A 416 4.84 -7.81 13.00
CA HIS A 416 3.75 -7.85 12.03
C HIS A 416 4.29 -7.85 10.59
N PHE A 417 3.87 -8.83 9.79
CA PHE A 417 4.23 -8.97 8.38
C PHE A 417 3.28 -8.13 7.52
N TYR A 418 3.78 -7.07 6.90
CA TYR A 418 2.97 -6.11 6.17
C TYR A 418 2.62 -6.61 4.76
N MET A 419 1.34 -6.59 4.43
CA MET A 419 0.84 -6.90 3.10
C MET A 419 0.11 -5.69 2.51
N VAL A 420 0.74 -5.02 1.57
CA VAL A 420 0.16 -3.91 0.81
C VAL A 420 -0.21 -4.38 -0.60
N GLY A 421 -1.45 -4.14 -1.01
CA GLY A 421 -1.96 -4.59 -2.30
C GLY A 421 -2.02 -3.51 -3.36
N GLU A 422 -1.96 -3.92 -4.62
CA GLU A 422 -2.26 -3.04 -5.74
C GLU A 422 -3.64 -3.37 -6.33
N THR A 423 -4.55 -2.40 -6.23
CA THR A 423 -5.81 -2.38 -6.96
C THR A 423 -5.86 -1.09 -7.77
N PHE A 424 -5.42 -1.17 -9.04
CA PHE A 424 -5.36 -0.01 -9.93
C PHE A 424 -6.78 0.43 -10.31
N THR A 425 -7.34 1.38 -9.54
CA THR A 425 -8.70 1.91 -9.69
C THR A 425 -8.88 3.23 -8.94
N GLY A 426 -9.87 4.01 -9.35
CA GLY A 426 -10.36 5.17 -8.57
C GLY A 426 -11.51 4.83 -7.63
N ASP A 427 -11.94 3.58 -7.58
CA ASP A 427 -13.06 3.11 -6.76
C ASP A 427 -12.60 2.80 -5.34
N GLN A 428 -12.91 3.72 -4.39
CA GLN A 428 -12.54 3.57 -2.98
C GLN A 428 -13.22 2.35 -2.33
N ASP A 429 -14.46 2.02 -2.71
CA ASP A 429 -15.17 0.86 -2.16
C ASP A 429 -14.46 -0.45 -2.53
N LEU A 430 -13.97 -0.57 -3.78
CA LEU A 430 -13.24 -1.74 -4.23
C LEU A 430 -11.87 -1.86 -3.52
N ILE A 431 -11.17 -0.75 -3.32
CA ILE A 431 -9.92 -0.74 -2.57
C ILE A 431 -10.19 -1.15 -1.11
N ASN A 432 -11.17 -0.54 -0.45
CA ASN A 432 -11.50 -0.81 0.94
C ASN A 432 -11.99 -2.26 1.18
N TYR A 433 -12.58 -2.89 0.18
CA TYR A 433 -13.01 -4.29 0.26
C TYR A 433 -11.89 -5.23 0.70
N TYR A 434 -10.66 -5.00 0.22
CA TYR A 434 -9.51 -5.83 0.53
C TYR A 434 -8.77 -5.41 1.81
N VAL A 435 -9.01 -4.19 2.34
CA VAL A 435 -8.32 -3.67 3.53
C VAL A 435 -9.02 -4.16 4.79
N ASN A 436 -8.51 -5.23 5.37
CA ASN A 436 -9.02 -5.81 6.62
C ASN A 436 -8.01 -6.83 7.17
N SER A 437 -8.14 -7.17 8.45
CA SER A 437 -7.23 -8.08 9.17
C SER A 437 -7.13 -9.51 8.61
N SER A 438 -8.06 -9.91 7.72
CA SER A 438 -8.05 -11.24 7.09
C SER A 438 -7.41 -11.25 5.70
N MET A 439 -7.12 -10.11 5.12
CA MET A 439 -6.55 -9.96 3.77
C MET A 439 -5.33 -9.05 3.79
N LEU A 440 -5.52 -7.73 3.64
CA LEU A 440 -4.44 -6.75 3.47
C LEU A 440 -4.45 -5.73 4.59
N ASP A 441 -3.26 -5.30 5.00
CA ASP A 441 -3.06 -4.22 5.96
C ASP A 441 -3.34 -2.84 5.34
N GLY A 442 -3.11 -2.72 4.04
CA GLY A 442 -3.36 -1.51 3.27
C GLY A 442 -3.28 -1.76 1.78
N GLN A 443 -3.49 -0.71 1.02
CA GLN A 443 -3.33 -0.68 -0.42
C GLN A 443 -2.72 0.65 -0.87
N PHE A 444 -2.27 0.73 -2.13
CA PHE A 444 -1.90 2.00 -2.73
C PHE A 444 -3.14 2.88 -2.90
N ASP A 445 -3.10 4.08 -2.32
CA ASP A 445 -4.22 5.02 -2.37
C ASP A 445 -4.28 5.77 -3.72
N PHE A 446 -4.73 5.05 -4.75
CA PHE A 446 -4.93 5.62 -6.09
C PHE A 446 -5.93 6.78 -6.09
N PRO A 447 -7.06 6.73 -5.36
CA PRO A 447 -7.98 7.86 -5.28
C PRO A 447 -7.32 9.13 -4.73
N LEU A 448 -6.55 9.05 -3.65
CA LEU A 448 -5.81 10.20 -3.13
C LEU A 448 -4.75 10.69 -4.11
N ARG A 449 -4.00 9.77 -4.72
CA ARG A 449 -3.00 10.11 -5.75
C ARG A 449 -3.62 10.89 -6.91
N MET A 450 -4.80 10.49 -7.36
CA MET A 450 -5.52 11.19 -8.45
C MET A 450 -5.88 12.62 -8.06
N GLU A 451 -6.52 12.79 -6.90
CA GLU A 451 -6.91 14.11 -6.43
C GLU A 451 -5.69 15.00 -6.18
N LEU A 452 -4.62 14.45 -5.59
CA LEU A 452 -3.35 15.14 -5.40
C LEU A 452 -2.76 15.59 -6.74
N ALA A 453 -2.60 14.66 -7.69
CA ALA A 453 -2.02 14.96 -9.00
C ALA A 453 -2.87 16.01 -9.74
N ASN A 454 -4.18 15.85 -9.74
CA ASN A 454 -5.09 16.75 -10.44
C ASN A 454 -5.15 18.13 -9.79
N LYS A 455 -5.39 18.20 -8.47
CA LYS A 455 -5.64 19.47 -7.77
C LYS A 455 -4.34 20.19 -7.41
N LEU A 456 -3.35 19.50 -6.84
CA LEU A 456 -2.12 20.15 -6.37
C LEU A 456 -1.10 20.30 -7.48
N ILE A 457 -0.78 19.22 -8.21
CA ILE A 457 0.31 19.19 -9.20
C ILE A 457 -0.09 19.86 -10.52
N MET A 458 -1.17 19.39 -11.15
CA MET A 458 -1.69 19.93 -12.41
C MET A 458 -2.47 21.23 -12.25
N ARG A 459 -2.89 21.55 -11.02
CA ARG A 459 -3.63 22.79 -10.64
C ARG A 459 -5.02 22.88 -11.26
N ASN A 460 -5.66 21.74 -11.53
CA ASN A 460 -7.04 21.68 -12.00
C ASN A 460 -8.01 21.74 -10.82
N GLY A 461 -8.93 22.69 -10.79
CA GLY A 461 -9.85 22.90 -9.66
C GLY A 461 -9.22 23.66 -8.48
N ALA A 462 -9.70 23.50 -7.27
CA ALA A 462 -9.28 24.25 -6.09
C ALA A 462 -8.59 23.34 -5.03
N MET A 463 -7.72 23.91 -4.19
CA MET A 463 -7.16 23.17 -3.05
C MET A 463 -8.23 22.81 -2.02
N SER A 464 -9.32 23.60 -1.94
CA SER A 464 -10.50 23.24 -1.12
C SER A 464 -11.19 21.95 -1.57
N ASP A 465 -11.09 21.57 -2.87
CA ASP A 465 -11.65 20.31 -3.35
C ASP A 465 -10.79 19.13 -2.87
N LEU A 466 -9.45 19.28 -2.92
CA LEU A 466 -8.52 18.29 -2.38
C LEU A 466 -8.71 18.13 -0.86
N ALA A 467 -8.82 19.25 -0.13
CA ALA A 467 -9.05 19.21 1.32
C ALA A 467 -10.34 18.47 1.67
N ALA A 468 -11.45 18.76 0.95
CA ALA A 468 -12.73 18.08 1.16
C ALA A 468 -12.67 16.58 0.83
N PHE A 469 -11.90 16.18 -0.21
CA PHE A 469 -11.66 14.78 -0.50
C PHE A 469 -10.88 14.11 0.65
N MET A 470 -9.78 14.71 1.11
CA MET A 470 -8.97 14.17 2.19
C MET A 470 -9.75 14.04 3.51
N ASP A 471 -10.63 15.01 3.84
CA ASP A 471 -11.50 14.92 5.03
C ASP A 471 -12.44 13.70 5.00
N GLY A 472 -12.82 13.23 3.81
CA GLY A 472 -13.56 11.98 3.64
C GLY A 472 -12.69 10.74 3.55
N ASN A 473 -11.45 10.89 3.11
CA ASN A 473 -10.53 9.78 2.86
C ASN A 473 -9.84 9.29 4.15
N ASP A 474 -9.57 10.19 5.10
CA ASP A 474 -8.79 9.89 6.31
C ASP A 474 -9.37 8.72 7.13
N ASP A 475 -10.71 8.67 7.28
CA ASP A 475 -11.39 7.60 8.02
C ASP A 475 -11.94 6.48 7.13
N TYR A 476 -11.79 6.59 5.79
CA TYR A 476 -12.47 5.71 4.84
C TYR A 476 -12.02 4.26 4.93
N TYR A 477 -10.74 4.05 5.15
CA TYR A 477 -10.11 2.73 5.19
C TYR A 477 -9.95 2.19 6.63
N GLY A 478 -10.57 2.84 7.62
CA GLY A 478 -10.54 2.45 9.03
C GLY A 478 -9.11 2.35 9.58
N ALA A 479 -8.72 1.20 10.10
CA ALA A 479 -7.37 0.96 10.63
C ALA A 479 -6.34 0.61 9.55
N GLY A 480 -6.69 0.67 8.27
CA GLY A 480 -5.78 0.32 7.18
C GLY A 480 -4.59 1.27 7.06
N ILE A 481 -3.40 0.72 6.89
CA ILE A 481 -2.17 1.50 6.66
C ILE A 481 -1.99 1.64 5.16
N MET A 482 -2.58 2.70 4.60
CA MET A 482 -2.55 2.95 3.16
C MET A 482 -1.19 3.47 2.71
N SER A 483 -0.73 3.03 1.53
CA SER A 483 0.47 3.59 0.91
C SER A 483 0.11 4.79 0.03
N THR A 484 0.46 5.99 0.49
CA THR A 484 0.27 7.23 -0.26
C THR A 484 1.42 7.45 -1.24
N PHE A 485 1.16 7.97 -2.43
CA PHE A 485 2.20 8.12 -3.46
C PHE A 485 1.88 9.21 -4.48
N ILE A 486 2.90 9.63 -5.23
CA ILE A 486 2.73 10.57 -6.35
C ILE A 486 3.06 9.93 -7.71
N GLY A 487 3.93 8.92 -7.74
CA GLY A 487 4.34 8.19 -8.92
C GLY A 487 4.64 6.72 -8.64
N ASN A 488 4.53 5.88 -9.70
CA ASN A 488 4.94 4.49 -9.70
C ASN A 488 5.41 4.07 -11.10
N HIS A 489 5.71 2.79 -11.28
CA HIS A 489 6.25 2.24 -12.53
C HIS A 489 5.24 2.08 -13.68
N ASP A 490 3.93 2.29 -13.44
CA ASP A 490 2.85 2.08 -14.42
C ASP A 490 2.31 3.37 -15.02
N ILE A 491 2.74 4.52 -14.49
CA ILE A 491 2.29 5.84 -14.91
C ILE A 491 3.48 6.74 -15.28
N PRO A 492 3.28 7.79 -16.08
CA PRO A 492 4.34 8.74 -16.39
C PRO A 492 4.95 9.38 -15.15
N ARG A 493 6.22 9.77 -15.22
CA ARG A 493 6.89 10.52 -14.17
C ARG A 493 6.13 11.80 -13.84
N ILE A 494 5.89 12.00 -12.57
CA ILE A 494 5.06 13.10 -12.04
C ILE A 494 5.56 14.49 -12.46
N ILE A 495 6.85 14.64 -12.73
CA ILE A 495 7.47 15.91 -13.14
C ILE A 495 6.81 16.49 -14.40
N HIS A 496 6.32 15.65 -15.31
CA HIS A 496 5.67 16.08 -16.56
C HIS A 496 4.21 16.49 -16.37
N LEU A 497 3.54 16.04 -15.31
CA LEU A 497 2.25 16.59 -14.88
C LEU A 497 2.41 17.91 -14.14
N ALA A 498 3.60 18.17 -13.57
CA ALA A 498 3.93 19.38 -12.83
C ALA A 498 4.38 20.56 -13.73
N GLU A 499 4.55 20.38 -15.02
CA GLU A 499 4.97 21.43 -15.95
C GLU A 499 3.99 22.61 -15.97
N ASP A 500 4.44 23.78 -16.43
CA ASP A 500 3.58 24.96 -16.57
C ASP A 500 2.36 24.69 -17.46
N GLN A 501 2.58 23.86 -18.47
CA GLN A 501 1.55 23.20 -19.27
C GLN A 501 1.80 21.71 -19.15
N PRO A 502 1.01 20.97 -18.34
CA PRO A 502 1.17 19.52 -18.22
C PRO A 502 1.23 18.83 -19.58
N VAL A 503 2.11 17.85 -19.73
CA VAL A 503 2.29 17.13 -21.00
C VAL A 503 0.99 16.42 -21.38
N TRP A 504 0.27 15.89 -20.39
CA TRP A 504 -1.04 15.26 -20.58
C TRP A 504 -2.14 16.03 -19.86
N ALA A 505 -3.35 15.96 -20.40
CA ALA A 505 -4.50 16.67 -19.83
C ALA A 505 -5.14 15.95 -18.64
N SER A 506 -4.85 14.66 -18.47
CA SER A 506 -5.41 13.82 -17.42
C SER A 506 -4.32 13.24 -16.51
N GLU A 507 -4.60 13.18 -15.24
CA GLU A 507 -3.81 12.48 -14.21
C GLU A 507 -3.84 10.95 -14.37
N TRP A 508 -4.83 10.42 -15.09
CA TRP A 508 -4.99 8.99 -15.42
C TRP A 508 -4.26 8.55 -16.69
N THR A 509 -3.46 9.41 -17.28
CA THR A 509 -2.71 9.03 -18.47
C THR A 509 -1.74 7.87 -18.16
N ASP A 510 -1.61 6.93 -19.08
CA ASP A 510 -0.54 5.92 -19.07
C ASP A 510 0.74 6.41 -19.78
N GLY A 511 0.68 7.57 -20.45
CA GLY A 511 1.81 8.18 -21.15
C GLY A 511 2.39 7.36 -22.32
N LYS A 512 1.71 6.32 -22.76
CA LYS A 512 2.20 5.40 -23.80
C LYS A 512 2.33 6.05 -25.17
N ASP A 513 1.60 7.14 -25.40
CA ASP A 513 1.70 7.94 -26.63
C ASP A 513 3.09 8.57 -26.86
N LEU A 514 3.88 8.76 -25.78
CA LEU A 514 5.24 9.30 -25.81
C LEU A 514 6.32 8.33 -25.27
N ALA A 515 5.96 7.08 -25.01
CA ALA A 515 6.79 6.07 -24.37
C ALA A 515 8.15 5.80 -25.05
N TRP A 516 8.28 6.16 -26.32
CA TRP A 516 9.49 5.95 -27.13
C TRP A 516 10.15 7.26 -27.57
N ASP A 517 9.63 8.42 -27.12
CA ASP A 517 10.12 9.73 -27.56
C ASP A 517 11.26 10.27 -26.69
N ASN A 518 11.59 9.59 -25.57
CA ASN A 518 12.66 10.00 -24.64
C ASN A 518 12.51 11.48 -24.26
N ILE A 519 11.35 11.82 -23.68
CA ILE A 519 11.00 13.21 -23.34
C ILE A 519 12.01 13.82 -22.36
N SER A 520 12.25 15.12 -22.48
CA SER A 520 13.28 15.84 -21.72
C SER A 520 12.73 16.38 -20.39
N LEU A 521 13.62 16.60 -19.43
CA LEU A 521 13.30 17.37 -18.24
C LEU A 521 12.80 18.77 -18.57
N PRO A 522 11.92 19.36 -17.73
CA PRO A 522 11.54 20.77 -17.84
C PRO A 522 12.74 21.72 -17.76
N ASP A 523 12.70 22.82 -18.54
CA ASP A 523 13.78 23.80 -18.61
C ASP A 523 13.86 24.76 -17.40
N ASN A 524 12.86 24.73 -16.50
CA ASN A 524 12.76 25.64 -15.35
C ASN A 524 12.49 24.90 -14.04
N VAL A 525 12.64 25.59 -12.91
CA VAL A 525 12.54 25.00 -11.57
C VAL A 525 11.10 24.79 -11.10
N ALA A 526 10.11 25.50 -11.65
CA ALA A 526 8.74 25.48 -11.14
C ALA A 526 8.07 24.09 -11.11
N PRO A 527 8.29 23.16 -12.08
CA PRO A 527 7.80 21.79 -11.98
C PRO A 527 8.36 21.04 -10.77
N PHE A 528 9.66 21.22 -10.46
CA PHE A 528 10.30 20.58 -9.31
C PHE A 528 9.73 21.12 -7.99
N GLU A 529 9.49 22.44 -7.89
CA GLU A 529 8.83 23.05 -6.72
C GLU A 529 7.40 22.50 -6.53
N ARG A 530 6.66 22.22 -7.60
CA ARG A 530 5.33 21.59 -7.51
C ARG A 530 5.38 20.14 -7.08
N VAL A 531 6.35 19.38 -7.57
CA VAL A 531 6.58 17.99 -7.10
C VAL A 531 6.96 17.99 -5.62
N ALA A 532 7.77 18.96 -5.18
CA ALA A 532 8.11 19.14 -3.75
C ALA A 532 6.86 19.35 -2.89
N LEU A 533 5.84 20.09 -3.37
CA LEU A 533 4.55 20.22 -2.67
C LEU A 533 3.80 18.88 -2.58
N GLY A 534 3.89 18.05 -3.62
CA GLY A 534 3.34 16.69 -3.60
C GLY A 534 3.98 15.84 -2.51
N PHE A 535 5.32 15.85 -2.42
CA PHE A 535 6.04 15.19 -1.34
C PHE A 535 5.73 15.79 0.03
N THR A 536 5.58 17.13 0.13
CA THR A 536 5.12 17.73 1.40
C THR A 536 3.81 17.07 1.85
N LEU A 537 2.83 16.92 0.97
CA LEU A 537 1.54 16.36 1.35
C LEU A 537 1.67 14.90 1.82
N ILE A 538 2.27 14.02 1.01
CA ILE A 538 2.31 12.58 1.34
C ILE A 538 3.24 12.26 2.53
N LEU A 539 4.28 13.05 2.77
CA LEU A 539 5.23 12.85 3.87
C LEU A 539 4.78 13.51 5.19
N THR A 540 3.73 14.32 5.16
CA THR A 540 3.19 14.97 6.36
C THR A 540 1.75 14.54 6.69
N THR A 541 1.27 13.46 6.08
CA THR A 541 -0.04 12.85 6.34
C THR A 541 0.12 11.39 6.75
N PRO A 542 -0.89 10.76 7.38
CA PRO A 542 -0.84 9.37 7.79
C PRO A 542 -0.63 8.39 6.63
N GLY A 543 -0.26 7.15 6.96
CA GLY A 543 0.01 6.07 6.02
C GLY A 543 1.50 5.83 5.79
N ALA A 544 1.83 4.86 4.95
CA ALA A 544 3.18 4.49 4.54
C ALA A 544 3.50 5.11 3.16
N PRO A 545 4.06 6.33 3.10
CA PRO A 545 4.33 7.02 1.84
C PRO A 545 5.34 6.26 0.99
N LEU A 546 5.07 6.23 -0.32
CA LEU A 546 5.93 5.59 -1.33
C LEU A 546 6.69 6.63 -2.14
N ILE A 547 7.99 6.46 -2.25
CA ILE A 547 8.87 7.14 -3.17
C ILE A 547 9.24 6.16 -4.29
N TYR A 548 8.81 6.42 -5.52
CA TYR A 548 9.25 5.68 -6.68
C TYR A 548 10.65 6.14 -7.09
N TYR A 549 11.61 5.21 -7.25
CA TYR A 549 13.02 5.57 -7.54
C TYR A 549 13.12 6.65 -8.63
N GLY A 550 13.89 7.68 -8.35
CA GLY A 550 14.10 8.80 -9.24
C GLY A 550 13.04 9.91 -9.18
N ASP A 551 11.90 9.73 -8.50
CA ASP A 551 10.94 10.82 -8.29
C ASP A 551 11.47 11.83 -7.27
N GLU A 552 12.30 11.42 -6.33
CA GLU A 552 13.00 12.28 -5.36
C GLU A 552 13.98 13.25 -6.02
N VAL A 553 14.42 12.94 -7.23
CA VAL A 553 15.25 13.83 -8.08
C VAL A 553 14.49 14.32 -9.31
N GLY A 554 13.19 14.03 -9.43
CA GLY A 554 12.34 14.46 -10.52
C GLY A 554 12.85 13.98 -11.89
N MET A 555 13.15 12.69 -12.04
CA MET A 555 13.55 12.11 -13.33
C MET A 555 12.46 12.29 -14.39
N ALA A 556 12.87 12.48 -15.64
CA ALA A 556 11.96 12.50 -16.78
C ALA A 556 11.53 11.08 -17.18
N GLY A 557 10.34 10.97 -17.79
CA GLY A 557 9.85 9.74 -18.39
C GLY A 557 8.37 9.80 -18.72
N ALA A 558 8.02 9.36 -19.93
CA ALA A 558 6.64 9.15 -20.37
C ALA A 558 6.09 7.82 -19.83
N GLY A 559 5.25 7.10 -20.53
CA GLY A 559 4.84 5.76 -20.12
C GLY A 559 5.92 4.70 -20.32
N ASP A 560 5.65 3.47 -19.84
CA ASP A 560 6.54 2.31 -20.02
C ASP A 560 6.95 2.13 -21.50
N PRO A 561 8.29 2.03 -21.81
CA PRO A 561 9.42 1.86 -20.89
C PRO A 561 10.11 3.16 -20.45
N ASP A 562 9.69 4.33 -20.95
CA ASP A 562 10.39 5.60 -20.69
C ASP A 562 10.33 6.08 -19.23
N ASN A 563 9.27 5.77 -18.49
CA ASN A 563 9.17 6.05 -17.04
C ASN A 563 10.10 5.18 -16.19
N ARG A 564 10.74 4.15 -16.78
CA ARG A 564 11.64 3.18 -16.16
C ARG A 564 13.07 3.35 -16.64
N ARG A 565 13.53 4.60 -16.85
CA ARG A 565 14.93 4.92 -17.22
C ARG A 565 15.87 4.51 -16.09
N PHE A 566 17.12 4.16 -16.46
CA PHE A 566 18.16 3.90 -15.45
C PHE A 566 18.35 5.10 -14.53
N MET A 567 18.52 4.84 -13.21
CA MET A 567 18.61 5.87 -12.18
C MET A 567 19.72 6.86 -12.46
N GLN A 568 19.43 8.14 -12.31
CA GLN A 568 20.40 9.21 -12.42
C GLN A 568 21.09 9.43 -11.08
N TRP A 569 22.41 9.14 -10.99
CA TRP A 569 23.17 9.24 -9.75
C TRP A 569 24.04 10.49 -9.66
N ALA A 570 24.09 11.30 -10.67
CA ALA A 570 24.92 12.51 -10.68
C ALA A 570 24.51 13.49 -11.80
N GLY A 571 25.03 14.71 -11.72
CA GLY A 571 24.79 15.72 -12.74
C GLY A 571 23.42 16.36 -12.65
N TYR A 572 22.91 16.50 -11.45
CA TYR A 572 21.61 17.09 -11.16
C TYR A 572 21.53 18.55 -11.61
N SER A 573 20.37 18.96 -12.07
CA SER A 573 20.01 20.36 -12.30
C SER A 573 19.66 21.02 -10.95
N ALA A 574 19.63 22.35 -10.92
CA ALA A 574 19.23 23.06 -9.69
C ALA A 574 17.80 22.71 -9.23
N GLY A 575 16.90 22.32 -10.14
CA GLY A 575 15.57 21.84 -9.76
C GLY A 575 15.60 20.46 -9.13
N GLN A 576 16.45 19.57 -9.62
CA GLN A 576 16.67 18.24 -9.07
C GLN A 576 17.32 18.31 -7.68
N ASP A 577 18.37 19.14 -7.51
CA ASP A 577 19.01 19.35 -6.20
C ASP A 577 18.01 19.90 -5.18
N LEU A 578 17.18 20.89 -5.56
CA LEU A 578 16.14 21.45 -4.70
C LEU A 578 15.15 20.39 -4.24
N LEU A 579 14.69 19.53 -5.16
CA LEU A 579 13.70 18.51 -4.85
C LEU A 579 14.27 17.43 -3.92
N LEU A 580 15.49 16.98 -4.20
CA LEU A 580 16.19 15.99 -3.36
C LEU A 580 16.38 16.52 -1.93
N ASP A 581 16.91 17.75 -1.80
CA ASP A 581 17.10 18.40 -0.48
C ASP A 581 15.77 18.52 0.27
N HIS A 582 14.67 18.82 -0.42
CA HIS A 582 13.35 18.94 0.18
C HIS A 582 12.82 17.59 0.69
N VAL A 583 12.96 16.52 -0.09
CA VAL A 583 12.53 15.17 0.29
C VAL A 583 13.34 14.66 1.49
N MET A 584 14.66 14.80 1.47
CA MET A 584 15.54 14.44 2.59
C MET A 584 15.13 15.19 3.88
N THR A 585 14.88 16.49 3.77
CA THR A 585 14.45 17.32 4.91
C THR A 585 13.10 16.88 5.46
N LEU A 586 12.12 16.61 4.58
CA LEU A 586 10.79 16.15 5.01
C LEU A 586 10.83 14.79 5.68
N ASN A 587 11.61 13.84 5.17
CA ASN A 587 11.75 12.53 5.79
C ASN A 587 12.40 12.62 7.18
N ALA A 588 13.41 13.49 7.35
CA ALA A 588 14.00 13.77 8.66
C ALA A 588 12.96 14.39 9.63
N ILE A 589 12.16 15.35 9.16
CA ILE A 589 11.07 15.94 9.95
C ILE A 589 10.01 14.88 10.32
N ARG A 590 9.60 14.04 9.36
CA ARG A 590 8.65 12.95 9.60
C ARG A 590 9.16 11.98 10.67
N ALA A 591 10.45 11.61 10.61
CA ALA A 591 11.08 10.74 11.60
C ALA A 591 11.08 11.36 13.02
N GLU A 592 11.29 12.68 13.13
CA GLU A 592 11.33 13.41 14.41
C GLU A 592 9.95 13.79 14.96
N GLN A 593 8.89 13.80 14.11
CA GLN A 593 7.56 14.28 14.49
C GLN A 593 6.54 13.14 14.40
N PRO A 594 6.28 12.40 15.48
CA PRO A 594 5.32 11.27 15.49
C PRO A 594 3.92 11.67 15.03
N ALA A 595 3.48 12.89 15.32
CA ALA A 595 2.20 13.40 14.86
C ALA A 595 2.01 13.30 13.33
N LEU A 596 3.09 13.41 12.53
CA LEU A 596 3.02 13.28 11.08
C LEU A 596 2.83 11.83 10.59
N ARG A 597 3.13 10.86 11.44
CA ARG A 597 3.10 9.42 11.11
C ARG A 597 1.89 8.71 11.69
N ARG A 598 1.56 9.01 12.94
CA ARG A 598 0.58 8.30 13.76
C ARG A 598 -0.57 9.18 14.24
N GLY A 599 -0.53 10.49 13.95
CA GLY A 599 -1.53 11.45 14.39
C GLY A 599 -2.71 11.57 13.42
N ASP A 600 -3.76 12.23 13.90
CA ASP A 600 -4.95 12.54 13.13
C ASP A 600 -4.79 13.86 12.38
N ARG A 601 -5.29 13.92 11.16
CA ARG A 601 -5.29 15.12 10.34
C ARG A 601 -6.60 15.90 10.50
N THR A 602 -6.49 17.21 10.67
CA THR A 602 -7.64 18.13 10.70
C THR A 602 -7.44 19.28 9.73
N THR A 603 -8.35 19.48 8.79
CA THR A 603 -8.35 20.65 7.92
C THR A 603 -8.67 21.92 8.70
N LEU A 604 -7.76 22.89 8.70
CA LEU A 604 -7.95 24.19 9.34
C LEU A 604 -8.50 25.24 8.36
N SER A 605 -7.96 25.29 7.15
CA SER A 605 -8.49 26.12 6.07
C SER A 605 -8.02 25.66 4.70
N ALA A 606 -8.84 25.85 3.69
CA ALA A 606 -8.47 25.68 2.29
C ALA A 606 -9.22 26.66 1.40
N ASP A 607 -8.54 27.14 0.36
CA ASP A 607 -9.14 28.00 -0.66
C ASP A 607 -8.79 27.53 -2.08
N ALA A 608 -8.76 28.41 -3.06
CA ALA A 608 -8.40 28.03 -4.42
C ALA A 608 -6.94 27.55 -4.54
N ASP A 609 -6.01 28.15 -3.78
CA ASP A 609 -4.58 27.98 -3.95
C ASP A 609 -3.85 27.52 -2.70
N THR A 610 -4.45 27.71 -1.49
CA THR A 610 -3.80 27.37 -0.21
C THR A 610 -4.56 26.26 0.50
N PHE A 611 -3.80 25.45 1.26
CA PHE A 611 -4.32 24.40 2.13
C PHE A 611 -3.55 24.41 3.44
N VAL A 612 -4.26 24.46 4.57
CA VAL A 612 -3.69 24.43 5.92
C VAL A 612 -4.38 23.33 6.73
N TYR A 613 -3.58 22.49 7.34
CA TYR A 613 -4.07 21.41 8.21
C TYR A 613 -3.16 21.22 9.42
N GLU A 614 -3.70 20.60 10.43
CA GLU A 614 -3.03 20.15 11.65
C GLU A 614 -2.88 18.64 11.61
N MET A 615 -1.74 18.16 12.05
CA MET A 615 -1.51 16.77 12.43
C MET A 615 -1.34 16.75 13.94
N SER A 616 -2.16 15.97 14.66
CA SER A 616 -2.16 15.93 16.12
C SER A 616 -2.04 14.51 16.66
N LEU A 617 -1.20 14.33 17.68
CA LEU A 617 -1.04 13.07 18.42
C LEU A 617 -0.92 13.41 19.90
N GLY A 618 -1.95 13.10 20.69
CA GLY A 618 -2.00 13.53 22.09
C GLY A 618 -1.87 15.05 22.23
N SER A 619 -0.85 15.50 22.94
CA SER A 619 -0.54 16.92 23.12
C SER A 619 0.32 17.52 21.98
N ASP A 620 0.86 16.69 21.08
CA ASP A 620 1.73 17.14 20.02
C ASP A 620 0.93 17.57 18.79
N SER A 621 1.24 18.74 18.25
CA SER A 621 0.65 19.26 17.03
C SER A 621 1.72 19.79 16.08
N VAL A 622 1.59 19.42 14.82
CA VAL A 622 2.37 19.95 13.70
C VAL A 622 1.38 20.54 12.67
N TYR A 623 1.63 21.75 12.24
CA TYR A 623 0.80 22.43 11.27
C TYR A 623 1.49 22.50 9.93
N VAL A 624 0.77 22.21 8.86
CA VAL A 624 1.29 22.28 7.50
C VAL A 624 0.48 23.30 6.71
N ALA A 625 1.16 24.19 6.00
CA ALA A 625 0.53 25.13 5.10
C ALA A 625 1.19 25.08 3.72
N ILE A 626 0.37 24.92 2.68
CA ILE A 626 0.78 24.75 1.29
C ILE A 626 0.21 25.90 0.44
N ASN A 627 1.04 26.47 -0.42
CA ASN A 627 0.64 27.40 -1.49
C ASN A 627 1.08 26.84 -2.85
N ARG A 628 0.13 26.37 -3.67
CA ARG A 628 0.41 25.88 -5.02
C ARG A 628 0.51 26.96 -6.09
N ALA A 629 0.07 28.21 -5.78
CA ALA A 629 0.03 29.29 -6.76
C ALA A 629 1.42 29.72 -7.23
N ASP A 630 1.49 30.24 -8.45
CA ASP A 630 2.70 30.88 -9.01
C ASP A 630 2.91 32.31 -8.48
N ALA A 631 2.31 32.64 -7.33
CA ALA A 631 2.40 33.93 -6.64
C ALA A 631 2.27 33.74 -5.13
N THR A 632 2.80 34.69 -4.39
CA THR A 632 2.65 34.72 -2.93
C THR A 632 1.16 34.72 -2.52
N ARG A 633 0.86 33.96 -1.47
CA ARG A 633 -0.46 33.86 -0.84
C ARG A 633 -0.34 33.97 0.66
N THR A 634 -1.40 34.41 1.29
CA THR A 634 -1.55 34.37 2.75
C THR A 634 -2.40 33.15 3.10
N ALA A 635 -1.84 32.17 3.80
CA ALA A 635 -2.54 31.03 4.34
C ALA A 635 -2.97 31.32 5.77
N GLY A 636 -4.29 31.28 6.03
CA GLY A 636 -4.90 31.53 7.35
C GLY A 636 -5.37 30.24 8.00
N GLY A 637 -5.87 30.32 9.23
CA GLY A 637 -6.48 29.21 9.96
C GLY A 637 -5.60 28.63 11.07
N LEU A 638 -4.34 29.04 11.15
CA LEU A 638 -3.47 28.64 12.25
C LEU A 638 -3.98 29.19 13.60
N PRO A 639 -3.83 28.48 14.72
CA PRO A 639 -3.97 29.06 16.04
C PRO A 639 -3.07 30.29 16.24
N GLY A 640 -3.43 31.16 17.16
CA GLY A 640 -2.57 32.30 17.50
C GLY A 640 -1.37 31.84 18.30
N GLY A 641 -0.15 32.17 17.85
CA GLY A 641 1.09 31.74 18.54
C GLY A 641 2.33 32.03 17.71
N SER A 642 3.45 31.55 18.20
CA SER A 642 4.75 31.52 17.53
C SER A 642 5.04 30.10 17.11
N TYR A 643 5.61 29.91 15.91
CA TYR A 643 5.87 28.62 15.32
C TYR A 643 7.28 28.60 14.72
N GLN A 644 8.00 27.50 14.90
CA GLN A 644 9.20 27.21 14.15
C GLN A 644 8.84 26.49 12.85
N ASP A 645 9.22 27.03 11.70
CA ASP A 645 9.20 26.31 10.44
C ASP A 645 10.32 25.29 10.41
N LEU A 646 10.00 24.01 10.39
CA LEU A 646 10.97 22.91 10.44
C LEU A 646 11.74 22.73 9.12
N LEU A 647 11.23 23.29 7.99
CA LEU A 647 11.93 23.26 6.70
C LEU A 647 13.09 24.29 6.66
N THR A 648 12.92 25.45 7.30
CA THR A 648 13.87 26.57 7.18
C THR A 648 14.52 26.94 8.50
N GLY A 649 13.91 26.60 9.63
CA GLY A 649 14.28 27.05 10.97
C GLY A 649 13.78 28.45 11.33
N ASP A 650 13.04 29.12 10.44
CA ASP A 650 12.51 30.46 10.67
C ASP A 650 11.37 30.44 11.69
N ILE A 651 11.21 31.56 12.42
CA ILE A 651 10.11 31.75 13.36
C ILE A 651 8.99 32.55 12.67
N LEU A 652 7.82 31.94 12.61
CA LEU A 652 6.61 32.51 12.00
C LEU A 652 5.53 32.76 13.06
N ALA A 653 4.62 33.68 12.79
CA ALA A 653 3.54 34.01 13.72
C ALA A 653 2.17 33.73 13.12
N GLY A 654 1.32 33.00 13.89
CA GLY A 654 -0.10 32.86 13.58
C GLY A 654 -0.90 34.16 13.82
N PRO A 655 -2.16 34.23 13.38
CA PRO A 655 -2.99 33.13 12.85
C PRO A 655 -2.89 32.93 11.34
N SER A 656 -1.96 33.55 10.65
CA SER A 656 -1.74 33.37 9.21
C SER A 656 -0.28 33.56 8.85
N VAL A 657 0.15 32.86 7.81
CA VAL A 657 1.51 32.94 7.27
C VAL A 657 1.50 33.37 5.81
N GLU A 658 2.53 34.12 5.40
CA GLU A 658 2.73 34.50 4.00
C GLU A 658 3.64 33.44 3.35
N LEU A 659 3.14 32.76 2.33
CA LEU A 659 3.84 31.73 1.58
C LEU A 659 4.24 32.24 0.21
N GLY A 660 5.50 32.09 -0.15
CA GLY A 660 5.99 32.34 -1.51
C GLY A 660 5.24 31.52 -2.57
N ALA A 661 5.55 31.76 -3.83
CA ALA A 661 5.00 30.95 -4.93
C ALA A 661 5.49 29.51 -4.81
N ARG A 662 4.57 28.53 -4.90
CA ARG A 662 4.89 27.09 -4.91
C ARG A 662 5.75 26.67 -3.70
N THR A 663 5.34 27.09 -2.51
CA THR A 663 6.04 26.77 -1.25
C THR A 663 5.11 26.16 -0.21
N SER A 664 5.69 25.44 0.70
CA SER A 664 5.05 24.92 1.92
C SER A 664 5.87 25.28 3.15
N VAL A 665 5.26 25.17 4.32
CA VAL A 665 5.90 25.22 5.64
C VAL A 665 5.37 24.09 6.49
N VAL A 666 6.25 23.57 7.37
CA VAL A 666 5.90 22.56 8.39
C VAL A 666 6.21 23.17 9.74
N LEU A 667 5.21 23.45 10.53
CA LEU A 667 5.25 24.36 11.67
C LEU A 667 5.05 23.60 12.97
N ARG A 668 6.00 23.73 13.90
CA ARG A 668 5.87 23.26 15.28
C ARG A 668 5.64 24.46 16.21
N PRO A 669 4.66 24.42 17.14
CA PRO A 669 4.52 25.44 18.18
C PRO A 669 5.81 25.61 18.99
N GLU A 670 6.16 26.90 19.36
CA GLU A 670 7.27 27.21 20.24
C GLU A 670 6.89 27.14 21.72
#